data_dc926186d8a9732f74ecc81bb64ea879
#
_entry.id   dc926186d8a9732f74ecc81bb64ea879
#
_cell.length_a   1.000
_cell.length_b   1.000
_cell.length_c   1.000
_cell.angle_alpha   90.00
_cell.angle_beta   90.00
_cell.angle_gamma   90.00
#
_symmetry.space_group_name_H-M   'P 1'
#
loop_
_entity.id
_entity.type
_entity.pdbx_description
1 polymer ?
#
loop_
_entity_poly.entity_id
_entity_poly.type
_entity_poly.pdbx_seq_one_letter_code
_entity_poly.pdbx_strand_id
1 'polypeptide(L)'
;MANRGVTGLWPHQYEAADLAFRGRNVIISTGTASGKSLAYLTPAVAACFDGGTVLYLTPTKALAADQLRGLRELRITQVRAACFDGDTPFEERTWIRQHANYVLTNPDMLHRSLLPRHSQWSSFFRRLRMVVVDECHGYRGVFGSHVAQILRRLRRVCSRYGSRPTFILASATASEPGVFAKRLTGLEMDEVTTDSSPKGSTTIALWEPPLTELRGEGGAPVRRTATAEAADLLADLVLANVRTLAFIRSRRGAETVAMSARAKLQDVAFSLSAHHTGSHRHPHIGHSHARHTTSSHGHPAPAAPTERTTAQDDADPSMPHEPRPPASLNRGSADASTGTGVSAGTGASAGTGASTGTGTGVSAGTGTGASGGTGTGASASTGTGTGTGGVSKPKADTDLSAAVTDLSAAVTRSAAAHPSSLSLTPAENLRDMAGPHAATDIDAAAGPGATADLSGMADQATPAAVTDPAAPIGGLRDGAELQDAAELPDKIAAYRAGYLAEDRRLLEKALRSGTIMGLATTNALELGVDVSGLDAVLIAGWPGTRASLWQQAGRAGRAGQDALAVLIARDDPLDTYIVHHPDALFGQPVEAIVLDPDNPYVLGPHLCAAAAEIPLTEDDLPTFGDTAADVLADLVSQGLLRRRPNGWFWTKRERATDLADIRGGGGTLIQVVESSTGRLLGSVDEPSAHTTVHTGAVYLHQGETFLVEHLDLDAGVALVSGAAPDYSTFARDITDISIISAHRSHPLGPGTLHFGEVEVTRQVVSYLKRRIQSGEMVGDEPLDLPPRTLRTRAVWWTLPADVVAPLAEQGFDLGGSAHAAEHAAIGLLPLFATCDRWDIGGVSTELHADTGQLTVFVYDGHAGGAGFAERGYARATDWLTATREAIASCECDRGCPSCIQSPKCGNGNDPLDKRGAIHLLDTLLTSPSTSTT
;
A
#
# COMPACT_ATOMS: atom_id res chain seq x y z
N MET A 1 -7.74 -29.30 20.38
CA MET A 1 -7.86 -29.60 18.94
C MET A 1 -9.20 -30.29 18.66
N ALA A 2 -9.51 -31.44 19.27
CA ALA A 2 -10.79 -32.16 19.04
C ALA A 2 -12.05 -31.26 19.23
N ASN A 3 -12.07 -30.37 20.23
CA ASN A 3 -13.17 -29.42 20.45
C ASN A 3 -13.36 -28.38 19.33
N ARG A 4 -12.42 -28.28 18.39
CA ARG A 4 -12.50 -27.44 17.20
C ARG A 4 -12.71 -28.28 15.92
N GLY A 5 -13.09 -29.55 16.04
CA GLY A 5 -13.27 -30.44 14.90
C GLY A 5 -11.99 -30.87 14.19
N VAL A 6 -10.82 -30.61 14.79
CA VAL A 6 -9.53 -31.04 14.23
C VAL A 6 -9.29 -32.48 14.62
N THR A 7 -9.43 -33.38 13.66
CA THR A 7 -9.28 -34.85 13.84
C THR A 7 -7.83 -35.32 13.65
N GLY A 8 -7.02 -34.55 12.93
CA GLY A 8 -5.61 -34.82 12.69
C GLY A 8 -4.92 -33.63 11.98
N LEU A 9 -3.59 -33.67 11.91
CA LEU A 9 -2.81 -32.72 11.13
C LEU A 9 -2.73 -33.20 9.69
N TRP A 10 -2.80 -32.28 8.75
CA TRP A 10 -2.49 -32.56 7.36
C TRP A 10 -0.99 -32.86 7.18
N PRO A 11 -0.58 -33.56 6.11
CA PRO A 11 0.82 -33.95 5.90
C PRO A 11 1.82 -32.80 6.09
N HIS A 12 1.61 -31.65 5.46
CA HIS A 12 2.51 -30.50 5.57
C HIS A 12 2.55 -29.92 6.99
N GLN A 13 1.43 -29.94 7.72
CA GLN A 13 1.38 -29.48 9.12
C GLN A 13 2.15 -30.42 10.05
N TYR A 14 2.01 -31.74 9.80
CA TYR A 14 2.73 -32.77 10.56
C TYR A 14 4.23 -32.69 10.31
N GLU A 15 4.65 -32.61 9.05
CA GLU A 15 6.05 -32.54 8.63
C GLU A 15 6.75 -31.33 9.28
N ALA A 16 6.18 -30.15 9.16
CA ALA A 16 6.74 -28.94 9.75
C ALA A 16 6.79 -29.00 11.29
N ALA A 17 5.76 -29.55 11.93
CA ALA A 17 5.74 -29.74 13.37
C ALA A 17 6.81 -30.74 13.82
N ASP A 18 6.98 -31.86 13.14
CA ASP A 18 7.99 -32.88 13.44
C ASP A 18 9.42 -32.34 13.31
N LEU A 19 9.72 -31.59 12.22
CA LEU A 19 11.00 -30.91 12.06
C LEU A 19 11.28 -29.94 13.21
N ALA A 20 10.31 -29.14 13.59
CA ALA A 20 10.45 -28.21 14.71
C ALA A 20 10.63 -28.93 16.06
N PHE A 21 9.93 -30.05 16.30
CA PHE A 21 10.14 -30.89 17.48
C PHE A 21 11.56 -31.48 17.57
N ARG A 22 12.17 -31.78 16.43
CA ARG A 22 13.57 -32.24 16.34
C ARG A 22 14.59 -31.11 16.50
N GLY A 23 14.14 -29.87 16.71
CA GLY A 23 15.00 -28.69 16.87
C GLY A 23 15.55 -28.17 15.54
N ARG A 24 14.98 -28.57 14.40
CA ARG A 24 15.35 -28.06 13.08
C ARG A 24 14.57 -26.78 12.75
N ASN A 25 15.26 -25.79 12.21
CA ASN A 25 14.58 -24.60 11.72
C ASN A 25 13.78 -24.95 10.45
N VAL A 26 12.58 -24.43 10.32
CA VAL A 26 11.67 -24.77 9.22
C VAL A 26 10.94 -23.52 8.69
N ILE A 27 10.80 -23.45 7.38
CA ILE A 27 9.89 -22.53 6.71
C ILE A 27 8.74 -23.30 6.06
N ILE A 28 7.50 -22.89 6.40
CA ILE A 28 6.28 -23.43 5.81
C ILE A 28 5.79 -22.39 4.79
N SER A 29 5.84 -22.75 3.51
CA SER A 29 5.41 -21.87 2.42
C SER A 29 4.31 -22.58 1.62
N THR A 30 3.07 -22.44 2.10
CA THR A 30 1.88 -23.05 1.49
C THR A 30 0.79 -22.00 1.26
N GLY A 31 -0.22 -22.34 0.49
CA GLY A 31 -1.31 -21.42 0.13
C GLY A 31 -2.01 -20.77 1.33
N THR A 32 -2.82 -19.76 1.08
CA THR A 32 -3.70 -19.18 2.10
C THR A 32 -4.74 -20.21 2.55
N ALA A 33 -5.20 -20.10 3.80
CA ALA A 33 -6.15 -21.03 4.41
C ALA A 33 -5.70 -22.49 4.52
N SER A 34 -4.44 -22.82 4.23
CA SER A 34 -3.86 -24.18 4.39
C SER A 34 -3.64 -24.62 5.85
N GLY A 35 -4.08 -23.82 6.81
CA GLY A 35 -3.99 -24.14 8.23
C GLY A 35 -2.57 -24.15 8.81
N LYS A 36 -1.63 -23.37 8.25
CA LYS A 36 -0.24 -23.20 8.72
C LYS A 36 -0.12 -23.02 10.23
N SER A 37 -1.11 -22.38 10.85
CA SER A 37 -1.11 -22.11 12.28
C SER A 37 -0.97 -23.37 13.12
N LEU A 38 -1.53 -24.51 12.70
CA LEU A 38 -1.41 -25.77 13.43
C LEU A 38 -0.01 -26.34 13.42
N ALA A 39 0.74 -26.10 12.32
CA ALA A 39 2.11 -26.58 12.17
C ALA A 39 3.07 -25.96 13.19
N TYR A 40 2.96 -24.64 13.44
CA TYR A 40 3.80 -23.97 14.45
C TYR A 40 3.17 -23.96 15.85
N LEU A 41 1.84 -23.96 15.97
CA LEU A 41 1.15 -23.94 17.27
C LEU A 41 1.41 -25.22 18.07
N THR A 42 1.43 -26.37 17.40
CA THR A 42 1.63 -27.69 18.04
C THR A 42 2.98 -27.78 18.79
N PRO A 43 4.14 -27.53 18.15
CA PRO A 43 5.44 -27.53 18.83
C PRO A 43 5.60 -26.37 19.82
N ALA A 44 5.04 -25.17 19.51
CA ALA A 44 5.13 -24.02 20.41
C ALA A 44 4.39 -24.24 21.73
N VAL A 45 3.18 -24.81 21.69
CA VAL A 45 2.43 -25.15 22.88
C VAL A 45 3.17 -26.24 23.69
N ALA A 46 3.70 -27.27 23.03
CA ALA A 46 4.49 -28.30 23.70
C ALA A 46 5.72 -27.74 24.41
N ALA A 47 6.44 -26.80 23.79
CA ALA A 47 7.56 -26.12 24.44
C ALA A 47 7.15 -25.40 25.74
N CYS A 48 5.91 -24.88 25.82
CA CYS A 48 5.38 -24.28 27.05
C CYS A 48 5.11 -25.32 28.15
N PHE A 49 4.68 -26.54 27.79
CA PHE A 49 4.53 -27.66 28.76
C PHE A 49 5.85 -28.05 29.38
N ASP A 50 6.94 -28.01 28.61
CA ASP A 50 8.29 -28.33 29.07
C ASP A 50 8.96 -27.15 29.83
N GLY A 51 8.19 -26.14 30.23
CA GLY A 51 8.69 -24.97 30.93
C GLY A 51 9.50 -23.98 30.10
N GLY A 52 9.53 -24.16 28.79
CA GLY A 52 10.12 -23.25 27.82
C GLY A 52 9.26 -21.99 27.60
N THR A 53 9.84 -21.02 26.88
CA THR A 53 9.12 -19.84 26.41
C THR A 53 9.11 -19.77 24.89
N VAL A 54 8.11 -19.10 24.34
CA VAL A 54 7.86 -18.92 22.89
C VAL A 54 7.74 -17.44 22.59
N LEU A 55 8.43 -16.99 21.55
CA LEU A 55 8.26 -15.66 20.98
C LEU A 55 7.57 -15.80 19.63
N TYR A 56 6.42 -15.14 19.47
CA TYR A 56 5.67 -15.08 18.23
C TYR A 56 5.77 -13.67 17.64
N LEU A 57 6.28 -13.58 16.43
CA LEU A 57 6.48 -12.35 15.69
C LEU A 57 5.53 -12.29 14.50
N THR A 58 4.89 -11.15 14.33
CA THR A 58 3.96 -10.88 13.22
C THR A 58 4.07 -9.42 12.75
N PRO A 59 3.81 -9.13 11.46
CA PRO A 59 3.90 -7.77 10.96
C PRO A 59 2.85 -6.80 11.52
N THR A 60 1.69 -7.31 11.99
CA THR A 60 0.57 -6.47 12.42
C THR A 60 0.06 -6.81 13.82
N LYS A 61 -0.40 -5.78 14.57
CA LYS A 61 -1.04 -5.97 15.89
C LYS A 61 -2.35 -6.76 15.79
N ALA A 62 -3.10 -6.59 14.70
CA ALA A 62 -4.37 -7.29 14.48
C ALA A 62 -4.18 -8.80 14.43
N LEU A 63 -3.18 -9.27 13.68
CA LEU A 63 -2.85 -10.69 13.61
C LEU A 63 -2.39 -11.24 14.96
N ALA A 64 -1.57 -10.49 15.72
CA ALA A 64 -1.19 -10.88 17.08
C ALA A 64 -2.40 -11.06 18.01
N ALA A 65 -3.35 -10.14 17.95
CA ALA A 65 -4.57 -10.19 18.75
C ALA A 65 -5.47 -11.37 18.36
N ASP A 66 -5.57 -11.68 17.08
CA ASP A 66 -6.33 -12.82 16.56
C ASP A 66 -5.72 -14.15 17.02
N GLN A 67 -4.42 -14.30 16.86
CA GLN A 67 -3.69 -15.48 17.33
C GLN A 67 -3.77 -15.65 18.85
N LEU A 68 -3.72 -14.55 19.61
CA LEU A 68 -3.93 -14.60 21.06
C LEU A 68 -5.33 -15.11 21.43
N ARG A 69 -6.36 -14.68 20.71
CA ARG A 69 -7.75 -15.16 20.88
C ARG A 69 -7.80 -16.65 20.62
N GLY A 70 -7.24 -17.11 19.50
CA GLY A 70 -7.16 -18.52 19.15
C GLY A 70 -6.45 -19.37 20.21
N LEU A 71 -5.32 -18.88 20.77
CA LEU A 71 -4.62 -19.54 21.88
C LEU A 71 -5.47 -19.64 23.16
N ARG A 72 -6.18 -18.58 23.52
CA ARG A 72 -7.05 -18.54 24.71
C ARG A 72 -8.23 -19.49 24.61
N GLU A 73 -8.78 -19.67 23.41
CA GLU A 73 -9.87 -20.61 23.16
C GLU A 73 -9.46 -22.07 23.34
N LEU A 74 -8.18 -22.41 23.24
CA LEU A 74 -7.68 -23.75 23.55
C LEU A 74 -7.80 -24.10 25.04
N ARG A 75 -7.95 -23.08 25.91
CA ARG A 75 -8.11 -23.21 27.37
C ARG A 75 -7.02 -24.05 28.04
N ILE A 76 -5.77 -23.94 27.55
CA ILE A 76 -4.62 -24.64 28.08
C ILE A 76 -4.01 -23.80 29.22
N THR A 77 -4.12 -24.23 30.45
CA THR A 77 -3.69 -23.49 31.66
C THR A 77 -2.18 -23.30 31.74
N GLN A 78 -1.39 -24.18 31.14
CA GLN A 78 0.07 -24.12 31.07
C GLN A 78 0.59 -23.02 30.12
N VAL A 79 -0.24 -22.57 29.18
CA VAL A 79 0.08 -21.51 28.21
C VAL A 79 -0.40 -20.17 28.75
N ARG A 80 0.54 -19.33 29.18
CA ARG A 80 0.28 -17.96 29.63
C ARG A 80 0.65 -17.00 28.50
N ALA A 81 -0.27 -16.88 27.55
CA ALA A 81 -0.10 -16.08 26.34
C ALA A 81 -0.51 -14.62 26.56
N ALA A 82 0.29 -13.68 26.06
CA ALA A 82 0.00 -12.26 26.10
C ALA A 82 0.58 -11.54 24.89
N CYS A 83 -0.14 -10.51 24.39
CA CYS A 83 0.40 -9.54 23.44
C CYS A 83 1.30 -8.54 24.17
N PHE A 84 2.44 -8.21 23.56
CA PHE A 84 3.34 -7.17 24.03
C PHE A 84 3.65 -6.23 22.87
N ASP A 85 2.91 -5.13 22.80
CA ASP A 85 2.98 -4.14 21.74
C ASP A 85 2.86 -2.71 22.28
N GLY A 86 2.72 -1.71 21.38
CA GLY A 86 2.59 -0.30 21.77
C GLY A 86 1.36 0.00 22.61
N ASP A 87 0.28 -0.77 22.42
CA ASP A 87 -1.01 -0.56 23.07
C ASP A 87 -1.11 -1.30 24.42
N THR A 88 -0.14 -2.16 24.76
CA THR A 88 -0.11 -2.89 26.02
C THR A 88 -0.01 -1.93 27.21
N PRO A 89 -0.95 -1.94 28.17
CA PRO A 89 -0.93 -1.10 29.35
C PRO A 89 0.34 -1.28 30.19
N PHE A 90 0.82 -0.21 30.82
CA PHE A 90 2.07 -0.23 31.57
C PHE A 90 2.07 -1.27 32.70
N GLU A 91 0.94 -1.46 33.38
CA GLU A 91 0.77 -2.42 34.46
C GLU A 91 0.89 -3.86 33.97
N GLU A 92 0.31 -4.17 32.80
CA GLU A 92 0.40 -5.50 32.20
C GLU A 92 1.83 -5.83 31.73
N ARG A 93 2.60 -4.83 31.31
CA ARG A 93 3.99 -5.04 30.82
C ARG A 93 4.87 -5.72 31.87
N THR A 94 4.65 -5.42 33.16
CA THR A 94 5.42 -6.04 34.25
C THR A 94 4.98 -7.48 34.46
N TRP A 95 3.68 -7.76 34.45
CA TRP A 95 3.16 -9.12 34.58
C TRP A 95 3.64 -9.99 33.40
N ILE A 96 3.59 -9.47 32.16
CA ILE A 96 4.04 -10.20 30.96
C ILE A 96 5.51 -10.63 31.10
N ARG A 97 6.39 -9.70 31.48
CA ARG A 97 7.83 -9.99 31.67
C ARG A 97 8.09 -11.10 32.69
N GLN A 98 7.29 -11.16 33.74
CA GLN A 98 7.50 -12.09 34.85
C GLN A 98 6.83 -13.46 34.64
N HIS A 99 5.67 -13.48 34.00
CA HIS A 99 4.78 -14.63 34.02
C HIS A 99 4.46 -15.23 32.65
N ALA A 100 4.46 -14.43 31.56
CA ALA A 100 4.13 -14.94 30.25
C ALA A 100 5.21 -15.92 29.75
N ASN A 101 4.74 -17.04 29.18
CA ASN A 101 5.62 -18.01 28.52
C ASN A 101 5.35 -18.09 27.00
N TYR A 102 4.32 -17.41 26.51
CA TYR A 102 4.05 -17.24 25.09
C TYR A 102 3.79 -15.75 24.82
N VAL A 103 4.77 -15.07 24.24
CA VAL A 103 4.71 -13.61 24.01
C VAL A 103 4.52 -13.37 22.52
N LEU A 104 3.41 -12.70 22.18
CA LEU A 104 3.09 -12.26 20.82
C LEU A 104 3.49 -10.79 20.69
N THR A 105 4.27 -10.45 19.66
CA THR A 105 4.80 -9.10 19.46
C THR A 105 5.08 -8.83 17.99
N ASN A 106 5.60 -7.64 17.67
CA ASN A 106 6.01 -7.24 16.34
C ASN A 106 7.50 -6.82 16.31
N PRO A 107 8.11 -6.68 15.13
CA PRO A 107 9.51 -6.27 15.01
C PRO A 107 9.82 -4.93 15.67
N ASP A 108 8.90 -3.96 15.65
CA ASP A 108 9.08 -2.65 16.28
C ASP A 108 9.32 -2.77 17.79
N MET A 109 8.47 -3.56 18.46
CA MET A 109 8.62 -3.79 19.90
C MET A 109 9.85 -4.60 20.25
N LEU A 110 10.20 -5.56 19.40
CA LEU A 110 11.43 -6.33 19.58
C LEU A 110 12.64 -5.39 19.48
N HIS A 111 12.68 -4.53 18.46
CA HIS A 111 13.72 -3.55 18.21
C HIS A 111 13.86 -2.49 19.32
N ARG A 112 12.73 -1.83 19.67
CA ARG A 112 12.73 -0.64 20.54
C ARG A 112 12.57 -0.95 22.02
N SER A 113 12.13 -2.18 22.40
CA SER A 113 11.78 -2.50 23.79
C SER A 113 12.42 -3.77 24.32
N LEU A 114 12.26 -4.93 23.66
CA LEU A 114 12.73 -6.21 24.20
C LEU A 114 14.25 -6.32 24.18
N LEU A 115 14.87 -6.10 23.01
CA LEU A 115 16.33 -6.24 22.83
C LEU A 115 17.12 -5.21 23.64
N PRO A 116 16.83 -3.90 23.61
CA PRO A 116 17.55 -2.92 24.42
C PRO A 116 17.41 -3.14 25.92
N ARG A 117 16.34 -3.78 26.36
CA ARG A 117 16.07 -4.10 27.75
C ARG A 117 16.15 -5.60 28.06
N HIS A 118 16.96 -6.33 27.28
CA HIS A 118 17.08 -7.79 27.39
C HIS A 118 17.37 -8.29 28.82
N SER A 119 18.04 -7.49 29.63
CA SER A 119 18.31 -7.83 31.03
C SER A 119 17.02 -8.02 31.84
N GLN A 120 15.99 -7.22 31.59
CA GLN A 120 14.68 -7.37 32.24
C GLN A 120 13.90 -8.58 31.72
N TRP A 121 14.29 -9.12 30.56
CA TRP A 121 13.71 -10.30 29.92
C TRP A 121 14.62 -11.55 30.05
N SER A 122 15.65 -11.48 30.88
CA SER A 122 16.68 -12.54 31.01
C SER A 122 16.10 -13.92 31.30
N SER A 123 15.08 -14.00 32.18
CA SER A 123 14.38 -15.25 32.48
C SER A 123 13.61 -15.81 31.27
N PHE A 124 13.03 -14.95 30.45
CA PHE A 124 12.32 -15.32 29.22
C PHE A 124 13.33 -15.81 28.18
N PHE A 125 14.37 -15.04 27.86
CA PHE A 125 15.37 -15.40 26.86
C PHE A 125 16.15 -16.68 27.24
N ARG A 126 16.45 -16.90 28.51
CA ARG A 126 17.12 -18.13 28.95
C ARG A 126 16.31 -19.40 28.65
N ARG A 127 14.99 -19.30 28.67
CA ARG A 127 14.08 -20.42 28.44
C ARG A 127 13.51 -20.42 27.04
N LEU A 128 13.91 -19.49 26.17
CA LEU A 128 13.36 -19.36 24.83
C LEU A 128 13.71 -20.61 24.02
N ARG A 129 12.69 -21.36 23.63
CA ARG A 129 12.78 -22.61 22.87
C ARG A 129 12.40 -22.41 21.41
N MET A 130 11.42 -21.56 21.14
CA MET A 130 10.90 -21.35 19.80
C MET A 130 10.68 -19.87 19.49
N VAL A 131 10.98 -19.50 18.27
CA VAL A 131 10.65 -18.21 17.66
C VAL A 131 9.79 -18.51 16.44
N VAL A 132 8.52 -18.14 16.49
CA VAL A 132 7.60 -18.22 15.36
C VAL A 132 7.60 -16.86 14.65
N VAL A 133 7.80 -16.87 13.35
CA VAL A 133 7.75 -15.67 12.49
C VAL A 133 6.64 -15.90 11.48
N ASP A 134 5.47 -15.35 11.79
CA ASP A 134 4.27 -15.57 10.98
C ASP A 134 4.09 -14.48 9.94
N GLU A 135 3.48 -14.83 8.80
CA GLU A 135 3.32 -13.98 7.62
C GLU A 135 4.65 -13.31 7.21
N CYS A 136 5.73 -14.11 7.23
CA CYS A 136 7.09 -13.59 7.05
C CYS A 136 7.34 -13.02 5.64
N HIS A 137 6.52 -13.36 4.64
CA HIS A 137 6.54 -12.76 3.31
C HIS A 137 6.24 -11.24 3.34
N GLY A 138 5.64 -10.74 4.41
CA GLY A 138 5.47 -9.31 4.64
C GLY A 138 6.77 -8.56 4.96
N TYR A 139 7.86 -9.28 5.25
CA TYR A 139 9.19 -8.71 5.53
C TYR A 139 10.02 -8.66 4.25
N ARG A 140 9.77 -7.64 3.42
CA ARG A 140 10.41 -7.41 2.14
C ARG A 140 11.03 -6.01 2.04
N GLY A 141 11.91 -5.80 1.05
CA GLY A 141 12.58 -4.52 0.82
C GLY A 141 13.37 -4.05 2.04
N VAL A 142 13.42 -2.75 2.26
CA VAL A 142 14.16 -2.14 3.38
C VAL A 142 13.60 -2.58 4.74
N PHE A 143 12.26 -2.65 4.88
CA PHE A 143 11.66 -3.14 6.13
C PHE A 143 12.08 -4.58 6.45
N GLY A 144 12.07 -5.47 5.44
CA GLY A 144 12.56 -6.85 5.57
C GLY A 144 14.03 -6.92 5.96
N SER A 145 14.85 -6.04 5.40
CA SER A 145 16.28 -5.92 5.72
C SER A 145 16.52 -5.51 7.18
N HIS A 146 15.73 -4.54 7.67
CA HIS A 146 15.76 -4.20 9.11
C HIS A 146 15.32 -5.36 10.00
N VAL A 147 14.24 -6.07 9.64
CA VAL A 147 13.76 -7.25 10.40
C VAL A 147 14.83 -8.35 10.41
N ALA A 148 15.52 -8.56 9.30
CA ALA A 148 16.62 -9.51 9.23
C ALA A 148 17.72 -9.20 10.24
N GLN A 149 18.11 -7.94 10.39
CA GLN A 149 19.09 -7.52 11.38
C GLN A 149 18.55 -7.58 12.83
N ILE A 150 17.25 -7.33 13.03
CA ILE A 150 16.61 -7.52 14.35
C ILE A 150 16.65 -8.98 14.79
N LEU A 151 16.39 -9.93 13.86
CA LEU A 151 16.44 -11.36 14.14
C LEU A 151 17.88 -11.84 14.43
N ARG A 152 18.90 -11.27 13.76
CA ARG A 152 20.32 -11.53 14.07
C ARG A 152 20.67 -11.03 15.47
N ARG A 153 20.23 -9.84 15.87
CA ARG A 153 20.38 -9.31 17.23
C ARG A 153 19.66 -10.18 18.25
N LEU A 154 18.45 -10.67 17.95
CA LEU A 154 17.73 -11.61 18.83
C LEU A 154 18.52 -12.90 19.06
N ARG A 155 19.06 -13.51 17.99
CA ARG A 155 19.91 -14.71 18.08
C ARG A 155 21.11 -14.47 19.00
N ARG A 156 21.76 -13.33 18.84
CA ARG A 156 22.91 -12.91 19.69
C ARG A 156 22.53 -12.76 21.15
N VAL A 157 21.41 -12.11 21.45
CA VAL A 157 20.88 -11.98 22.82
C VAL A 157 20.55 -13.35 23.41
N CYS A 158 19.89 -14.24 22.64
CA CYS A 158 19.62 -15.62 23.07
C CYS A 158 20.89 -16.37 23.41
N SER A 159 21.91 -16.30 22.54
CA SER A 159 23.22 -16.93 22.79
C SER A 159 23.87 -16.44 24.09
N ARG A 160 23.76 -15.14 24.38
CA ARG A 160 24.25 -14.54 25.66
C ARG A 160 23.58 -15.17 26.87
N TYR A 161 22.33 -15.60 26.77
CA TYR A 161 21.61 -16.25 27.87
C TYR A 161 21.66 -17.79 27.81
N GLY A 162 22.43 -18.37 26.85
CA GLY A 162 22.63 -19.80 26.71
C GLY A 162 21.45 -20.50 26.03
N SER A 163 20.56 -19.79 25.34
CA SER A 163 19.48 -20.38 24.57
C SER A 163 19.78 -20.32 23.07
N ARG A 164 19.28 -21.34 22.36
CA ARG A 164 19.31 -21.46 20.90
C ARG A 164 17.92 -21.88 20.43
N PRO A 165 17.00 -20.93 20.25
CA PRO A 165 15.62 -21.26 19.87
C PRO A 165 15.57 -21.80 18.46
N THR A 166 14.63 -22.73 18.23
CA THR A 166 14.23 -23.17 16.90
C THR A 166 13.37 -22.10 16.25
N PHE A 167 13.67 -21.76 15.00
CA PHE A 167 12.89 -20.80 14.20
C PHE A 167 11.89 -21.55 13.34
N ILE A 168 10.64 -21.12 13.38
CA ILE A 168 9.55 -21.61 12.56
C ILE A 168 8.99 -20.40 11.81
N LEU A 169 9.20 -20.37 10.50
CA LEU A 169 8.70 -19.31 9.63
C LEU A 169 7.43 -19.81 8.93
N ALA A 170 6.41 -18.99 8.88
CA ALA A 170 5.19 -19.25 8.11
C ALA A 170 5.00 -18.16 7.07
N SER A 171 4.79 -18.56 5.83
CA SER A 171 4.67 -17.71 4.65
C SER A 171 3.49 -18.16 3.80
N ALA A 172 2.88 -17.22 3.07
CA ALA A 172 2.19 -17.59 1.85
C ALA A 172 3.19 -18.22 0.86
N THR A 173 2.72 -18.75 -0.24
CA THR A 173 3.57 -19.34 -1.27
C THR A 173 4.68 -18.36 -1.66
N ALA A 174 5.92 -18.82 -1.72
CA ALA A 174 7.09 -18.07 -2.14
C ALA A 174 7.92 -18.91 -3.11
N SER A 175 8.62 -18.30 -4.07
CA SER A 175 9.37 -19.03 -5.09
C SER A 175 10.62 -19.73 -4.55
N GLU A 176 11.31 -19.12 -3.62
CA GLU A 176 12.58 -19.60 -3.05
C GLU A 176 12.56 -19.45 -1.52
N PRO A 177 11.68 -20.19 -0.83
CA PRO A 177 11.42 -19.94 0.59
C PRO A 177 12.66 -20.13 1.47
N GLY A 178 13.51 -21.11 1.20
CA GLY A 178 14.73 -21.36 1.96
C GLY A 178 15.76 -20.26 1.78
N VAL A 179 15.95 -19.76 0.56
CA VAL A 179 16.86 -18.64 0.28
C VAL A 179 16.38 -17.39 1.03
N PHE A 180 15.10 -17.09 0.94
CA PHE A 180 14.50 -15.98 1.69
C PHE A 180 14.67 -16.16 3.22
N ALA A 181 14.35 -17.34 3.75
CA ALA A 181 14.47 -17.64 5.17
C ALA A 181 15.91 -17.49 5.67
N LYS A 182 16.89 -17.92 4.88
CA LYS A 182 18.32 -17.73 5.16
C LYS A 182 18.71 -16.26 5.17
N ARG A 183 18.27 -15.47 4.16
CA ARG A 183 18.50 -14.03 4.14
C ARG A 183 17.87 -13.33 5.33
N LEU A 184 16.63 -13.70 5.69
CA LEU A 184 15.90 -13.09 6.80
C LEU A 184 16.50 -13.41 8.17
N THR A 185 16.89 -14.66 8.41
CA THR A 185 17.30 -15.12 9.74
C THR A 185 18.80 -15.33 9.91
N GLY A 186 19.53 -15.49 8.81
CA GLY A 186 20.93 -15.97 8.82
C GLY A 186 21.07 -17.44 9.23
N LEU A 187 20.02 -18.26 9.05
CA LEU A 187 20.00 -19.69 9.39
C LEU A 187 19.54 -20.51 8.18
N GLU A 188 20.15 -21.69 8.01
CA GLU A 188 19.60 -22.69 7.08
C GLU A 188 18.29 -23.24 7.64
N MET A 189 17.30 -23.47 6.76
CA MET A 189 15.99 -23.99 7.13
C MET A 189 15.54 -25.09 6.20
N ASP A 190 14.82 -26.05 6.77
CA ASP A 190 14.07 -27.03 5.98
C ASP A 190 12.83 -26.37 5.38
N GLU A 191 12.50 -26.77 4.16
CA GLU A 191 11.39 -26.19 3.40
C GLU A 191 10.21 -27.15 3.36
N VAL A 192 9.02 -26.69 3.75
CA VAL A 192 7.76 -27.40 3.59
C VAL A 192 6.87 -26.58 2.66
N THR A 193 6.79 -27.01 1.41
CA THR A 193 6.13 -26.23 0.33
C THR A 193 4.90 -26.91 -0.26
N THR A 194 4.74 -28.24 -0.04
CA THR A 194 3.61 -29.01 -0.56
C THR A 194 2.35 -28.70 0.26
N ASP A 195 1.33 -28.11 -0.37
CA ASP A 195 0.05 -27.84 0.26
C ASP A 195 -0.90 -29.03 0.09
N SER A 196 -1.20 -29.70 1.17
CA SER A 196 -2.12 -30.87 1.22
C SER A 196 -3.51 -30.52 1.79
N SER A 197 -3.85 -29.23 1.90
CA SER A 197 -5.17 -28.78 2.36
C SER A 197 -6.24 -28.96 1.26
N PRO A 198 -7.48 -29.31 1.62
CA PRO A 198 -8.57 -29.36 0.66
C PRO A 198 -8.90 -27.93 0.17
N LYS A 199 -9.10 -27.79 -1.14
CA LYS A 199 -9.44 -26.54 -1.79
C LYS A 199 -10.70 -26.71 -2.61
N GLY A 200 -11.56 -25.69 -2.60
CA GLY A 200 -12.65 -25.52 -3.56
C GLY A 200 -12.13 -24.97 -4.89
N SER A 201 -12.96 -24.98 -5.92
CA SER A 201 -12.65 -24.31 -7.18
C SER A 201 -12.76 -22.79 -7.02
N THR A 202 -11.89 -22.05 -7.71
CA THR A 202 -11.95 -20.60 -7.73
C THR A 202 -11.94 -20.14 -9.19
N THR A 203 -13.02 -19.49 -9.59
CA THR A 203 -13.10 -18.80 -10.88
C THR A 203 -12.46 -17.42 -10.75
N ILE A 204 -11.49 -17.13 -11.61
CA ILE A 204 -10.82 -15.82 -11.61
C ILE A 204 -11.16 -15.11 -12.91
N ALA A 205 -11.82 -13.95 -12.78
CA ALA A 205 -12.10 -13.06 -13.89
C ALA A 205 -11.04 -11.96 -13.94
N LEU A 206 -10.43 -11.77 -15.10
CA LEU A 206 -9.56 -10.64 -15.42
C LEU A 206 -10.39 -9.59 -16.15
N TRP A 207 -10.67 -8.49 -15.49
CA TRP A 207 -11.64 -7.49 -15.95
C TRP A 207 -10.93 -6.19 -16.32
N GLU A 208 -11.04 -5.82 -17.59
CA GLU A 208 -10.56 -4.53 -18.08
C GLU A 208 -11.75 -3.54 -18.19
N PRO A 209 -11.74 -2.43 -17.44
CA PRO A 209 -12.81 -1.43 -17.50
C PRO A 209 -12.93 -0.81 -18.90
N PRO A 210 -14.16 -0.47 -19.35
CA PRO A 210 -14.39 0.10 -20.68
C PRO A 210 -13.76 1.49 -20.83
N LEU A 211 -13.44 1.86 -22.06
CA LEU A 211 -13.04 3.22 -22.44
C LEU A 211 -14.22 4.19 -22.25
N THR A 212 -13.92 5.39 -21.81
CA THR A 212 -14.89 6.49 -21.68
C THR A 212 -14.79 7.43 -22.90
N GLU A 213 -15.73 8.36 -23.00
CA GLU A 213 -15.67 9.44 -24.01
C GLU A 213 -14.65 10.54 -23.64
N LEU A 214 -14.15 10.52 -22.40
CA LEU A 214 -13.17 11.49 -21.90
C LEU A 214 -11.82 11.28 -22.58
N ARG A 215 -11.05 12.37 -22.67
CA ARG A 215 -9.68 12.37 -23.16
C ARG A 215 -8.74 12.88 -22.08
N GLY A 216 -7.62 12.19 -21.89
CA GLY A 216 -6.56 12.54 -20.96
C GLY A 216 -5.48 13.43 -21.59
N GLU A 217 -4.33 13.48 -20.97
CA GLU A 217 -3.16 14.23 -21.46
C GLU A 217 -2.78 13.81 -22.89
N GLY A 218 -2.46 14.79 -23.73
CA GLY A 218 -2.13 14.54 -25.14
C GLY A 218 -3.26 13.91 -25.99
N GLY A 219 -4.52 13.94 -25.48
CA GLY A 219 -5.67 13.33 -26.15
C GLY A 219 -5.75 11.80 -25.96
N ALA A 220 -5.01 11.25 -25.00
CA ALA A 220 -5.00 9.83 -24.67
C ALA A 220 -6.40 9.32 -24.32
N PRO A 221 -6.77 8.09 -24.72
CA PRO A 221 -8.00 7.46 -24.28
C PRO A 221 -7.98 7.26 -22.77
N VAL A 222 -9.12 7.44 -22.10
CA VAL A 222 -9.29 7.26 -20.65
C VAL A 222 -10.26 6.14 -20.39
N ARG A 223 -9.85 5.17 -19.59
CA ARG A 223 -10.73 4.09 -19.13
C ARG A 223 -11.52 4.49 -17.90
N ARG A 224 -12.62 3.82 -17.67
CA ARG A 224 -13.35 3.92 -16.42
C ARG A 224 -12.47 3.45 -15.27
N THR A 225 -12.49 4.16 -14.15
CA THR A 225 -11.58 3.83 -13.03
C THR A 225 -11.96 2.49 -12.39
N ALA A 226 -10.97 1.69 -12.00
CA ALA A 226 -11.17 0.42 -11.30
C ALA A 226 -12.03 0.56 -10.02
N THR A 227 -11.98 1.73 -9.36
CA THR A 227 -12.79 2.01 -8.16
C THR A 227 -14.27 2.26 -8.52
N ALA A 228 -14.56 2.92 -9.63
CA ALA A 228 -15.94 3.10 -10.09
C ALA A 228 -16.55 1.76 -10.54
N GLU A 229 -15.76 0.97 -11.26
CA GLU A 229 -16.16 -0.38 -11.69
C GLU A 229 -16.40 -1.32 -10.50
N ALA A 230 -15.49 -1.30 -9.53
CA ALA A 230 -15.65 -2.08 -8.30
C ALA A 230 -16.90 -1.68 -7.50
N ALA A 231 -17.30 -0.41 -7.51
CA ALA A 231 -18.52 0.04 -6.84
C ALA A 231 -19.78 -0.51 -7.50
N ASP A 232 -19.81 -0.51 -8.82
CA ASP A 232 -20.94 -1.06 -9.58
C ASP A 232 -21.06 -2.57 -9.43
N LEU A 233 -19.96 -3.30 -9.62
CA LEU A 233 -19.92 -4.74 -9.42
C LEU A 233 -20.27 -5.14 -7.99
N LEU A 234 -19.81 -4.38 -6.97
CA LEU A 234 -20.16 -4.63 -5.58
C LEU A 234 -21.66 -4.48 -5.35
N ALA A 235 -22.31 -3.46 -5.90
CA ALA A 235 -23.75 -3.26 -5.80
C ALA A 235 -24.53 -4.39 -6.52
N ASP A 236 -24.10 -4.77 -7.73
CA ASP A 236 -24.75 -5.82 -8.52
C ASP A 236 -24.65 -7.19 -7.85
N LEU A 237 -23.49 -7.54 -7.29
CA LEU A 237 -23.29 -8.78 -6.54
C LEU A 237 -24.13 -8.82 -5.25
N VAL A 238 -24.25 -7.69 -4.54
CA VAL A 238 -25.11 -7.59 -3.36
C VAL A 238 -26.59 -7.75 -3.73
N LEU A 239 -27.03 -7.17 -4.86
CA LEU A 239 -28.38 -7.39 -5.39
C LEU A 239 -28.64 -8.86 -5.77
N ALA A 240 -27.61 -9.55 -6.26
CA ALA A 240 -27.65 -10.99 -6.52
C ALA A 240 -27.52 -11.85 -5.23
N ASN A 241 -27.53 -11.23 -4.04
CA ASN A 241 -27.37 -11.88 -2.75
C ASN A 241 -26.02 -12.62 -2.57
N VAL A 242 -24.96 -12.14 -3.21
CA VAL A 242 -23.59 -12.65 -3.16
C VAL A 242 -22.79 -11.87 -2.12
N ARG A 243 -22.26 -12.55 -1.09
CA ARG A 243 -21.42 -11.91 -0.07
C ARG A 243 -20.05 -11.58 -0.65
N THR A 244 -19.79 -10.30 -0.76
CA THR A 244 -18.67 -9.78 -1.55
C THR A 244 -17.74 -8.90 -0.71
N LEU A 245 -16.43 -9.13 -0.85
CA LEU A 245 -15.39 -8.27 -0.30
C LEU A 245 -14.67 -7.55 -1.46
N ALA A 246 -14.63 -6.22 -1.42
CA ALA A 246 -13.92 -5.42 -2.42
C ALA A 246 -12.62 -4.85 -1.84
N PHE A 247 -11.47 -5.26 -2.36
CA PHE A 247 -10.16 -4.75 -1.99
C PHE A 247 -9.80 -3.51 -2.80
N ILE A 248 -9.49 -2.40 -2.12
CA ILE A 248 -9.15 -1.12 -2.70
C ILE A 248 -7.82 -0.64 -2.14
N ARG A 249 -6.91 -0.14 -2.96
CA ARG A 249 -5.56 0.24 -2.52
C ARG A 249 -5.50 1.40 -1.52
N SER A 250 -6.45 2.33 -1.55
CA SER A 250 -6.44 3.51 -0.69
C SER A 250 -7.58 3.53 0.32
N ARG A 251 -7.34 4.11 1.49
CA ARG A 251 -8.36 4.28 2.55
C ARG A 251 -9.55 5.10 2.07
N ARG A 252 -9.28 6.20 1.35
CA ARG A 252 -10.30 7.06 0.76
C ARG A 252 -11.08 6.31 -0.33
N GLY A 253 -10.37 5.55 -1.18
CA GLY A 253 -11.00 4.75 -2.23
C GLY A 253 -11.98 3.72 -1.68
N ALA A 254 -11.66 3.04 -0.57
CA ALA A 254 -12.58 2.08 0.05
C ALA A 254 -13.88 2.74 0.54
N GLU A 255 -13.79 3.93 1.13
CA GLU A 255 -14.98 4.72 1.51
C GLU A 255 -15.77 5.17 0.28
N THR A 256 -15.08 5.68 -0.75
CA THR A 256 -15.73 6.11 -2.00
C THR A 256 -16.48 4.95 -2.67
N VAL A 257 -15.87 3.76 -2.77
CA VAL A 257 -16.51 2.57 -3.34
C VAL A 257 -17.76 2.20 -2.56
N ALA A 258 -17.68 2.15 -1.21
CA ALA A 258 -18.84 1.83 -0.39
C ALA A 258 -19.97 2.85 -0.56
N MET A 259 -19.65 4.15 -0.63
CA MET A 259 -20.61 5.22 -0.83
C MET A 259 -21.28 5.17 -2.21
N SER A 260 -20.50 4.98 -3.27
CA SER A 260 -21.02 4.90 -4.65
C SER A 260 -21.90 3.66 -4.82
N ALA A 261 -21.49 2.51 -4.28
CA ALA A 261 -22.29 1.30 -4.32
C ALA A 261 -23.62 1.45 -3.54
N ARG A 262 -23.59 2.13 -2.38
CA ARG A 262 -24.81 2.46 -1.63
C ARG A 262 -25.76 3.37 -2.39
N ALA A 263 -25.23 4.42 -3.04
CA ALA A 263 -26.04 5.32 -3.85
C ALA A 263 -26.76 4.55 -4.97
N LYS A 264 -26.05 3.66 -5.66
CA LYS A 264 -26.65 2.78 -6.68
C LYS A 264 -27.76 1.90 -6.10
N LEU A 265 -27.57 1.31 -4.90
CA LEU A 265 -28.62 0.53 -4.25
C LEU A 265 -29.80 1.40 -3.79
N GLN A 266 -29.58 2.66 -3.41
CA GLN A 266 -30.68 3.62 -3.13
C GLN A 266 -31.52 3.92 -4.36
N ASP A 267 -30.88 4.11 -5.52
CA ASP A 267 -31.60 4.36 -6.77
C ASP A 267 -32.44 3.14 -7.18
N VAL A 268 -31.90 1.93 -7.00
CA VAL A 268 -32.65 0.68 -7.22
C VAL A 268 -33.81 0.56 -6.26
N ALA A 269 -33.62 0.80 -4.96
CA ALA A 269 -34.66 0.77 -3.94
C ALA A 269 -35.78 1.79 -4.25
N PHE A 270 -35.42 2.99 -4.67
CA PHE A 270 -36.38 4.02 -5.09
C PHE A 270 -37.16 3.60 -6.30
N SER A 271 -36.52 3.02 -7.32
CA SER A 271 -37.16 2.53 -8.54
C SER A 271 -38.17 1.41 -8.26
N LEU A 272 -37.80 0.46 -7.38
CA LEU A 272 -38.69 -0.62 -6.93
C LEU A 272 -39.92 -0.06 -6.19
N SER A 273 -39.74 0.92 -5.31
CA SER A 273 -40.81 1.59 -4.56
C SER A 273 -41.77 2.36 -5.48
N ALA A 274 -41.23 3.03 -6.51
CA ALA A 274 -42.02 3.79 -7.47
C ALA A 274 -42.91 2.90 -8.37
N HIS A 275 -42.42 1.74 -8.75
CA HIS A 275 -43.20 0.76 -9.54
C HIS A 275 -44.37 0.18 -8.73
N HIS A 276 -44.25 -0.03 -7.43
CA HIS A 276 -45.33 -0.52 -6.56
C HIS A 276 -46.40 0.53 -6.29
N THR A 277 -46.03 1.81 -6.16
CA THR A 277 -47.03 2.89 -5.94
C THR A 277 -47.79 3.26 -7.19
N GLY A 278 -47.26 2.97 -8.38
CA GLY A 278 -47.93 3.18 -9.69
C GLY A 278 -49.04 2.16 -10.03
N SER A 279 -49.00 0.96 -9.38
CA SER A 279 -49.86 -0.17 -9.70
C SER A 279 -51.31 -0.10 -9.09
N HIS A 280 -51.57 0.85 -8.18
CA HIS A 280 -52.86 0.95 -7.46
C HIS A 280 -53.75 2.11 -7.90
N ARG A 281 -53.50 2.75 -9.03
CA ARG A 281 -54.42 3.72 -9.62
C ARG A 281 -55.01 3.25 -10.97
N HIS A 282 -55.93 2.29 -10.94
CA HIS A 282 -56.91 2.18 -11.96
C HIS A 282 -58.09 3.10 -11.62
N PRO A 283 -58.44 4.10 -12.42
CA PRO A 283 -59.70 4.80 -12.29
C PRO A 283 -60.78 3.92 -12.90
N HIS A 284 -61.78 3.53 -12.12
CA HIS A 284 -63.01 3.02 -12.62
C HIS A 284 -63.66 4.05 -13.50
N ILE A 285 -63.68 3.82 -14.82
CA ILE A 285 -64.51 4.57 -15.79
C ILE A 285 -65.94 3.97 -15.73
N GLY A 286 -66.81 4.65 -14.98
CA GLY A 286 -68.23 4.40 -15.04
C GLY A 286 -68.81 5.15 -16.27
N HIS A 287 -69.41 4.41 -17.18
CA HIS A 287 -70.20 4.99 -18.27
C HIS A 287 -71.48 5.63 -17.71
N SER A 288 -71.68 6.93 -18.00
CA SER A 288 -73.00 7.54 -18.05
C SER A 288 -73.06 8.53 -19.21
N HIS A 289 -74.01 8.27 -20.11
CA HIS A 289 -74.46 9.18 -21.21
C HIS A 289 -75.19 10.39 -20.63
N ALA A 290 -74.86 11.57 -21.11
CA ALA A 290 -75.84 12.67 -21.38
C ALA A 290 -75.24 13.78 -22.24
N ARG A 291 -76.13 14.30 -23.04
CA ARG A 291 -76.06 15.15 -24.26
C ARG A 291 -75.78 16.62 -23.95
N HIS A 292 -75.21 17.25 -24.96
CA HIS A 292 -75.37 18.65 -25.47
C HIS A 292 -75.59 19.83 -24.52
N THR A 293 -74.71 20.84 -24.68
CA THR A 293 -75.16 22.16 -25.34
C THR A 293 -73.92 23.09 -25.42
N THR A 294 -73.95 23.86 -26.52
CA THR A 294 -73.05 24.91 -26.98
C THR A 294 -73.01 26.17 -26.12
N SER A 295 -71.84 26.85 -26.03
CA SER A 295 -71.63 28.28 -26.30
C SER A 295 -70.22 28.70 -25.91
N SER A 296 -69.50 29.14 -26.81
CA SER A 296 -68.79 30.34 -27.24
C SER A 296 -68.34 31.36 -26.19
N HIS A 297 -67.15 31.88 -26.49
CA HIS A 297 -66.37 33.06 -25.98
C HIS A 297 -65.22 32.67 -25.11
N GLY A 298 -63.99 33.06 -25.35
CA GLY A 298 -63.37 34.03 -26.25
C GLY A 298 -61.91 34.14 -25.72
N HIS A 299 -61.00 34.23 -26.63
CA HIS A 299 -59.56 34.49 -26.49
C HIS A 299 -59.26 35.84 -25.79
N PRO A 300 -58.01 36.16 -25.40
CA PRO A 300 -56.79 35.93 -26.19
C PRO A 300 -55.49 35.68 -25.38
N ALA A 301 -54.51 35.13 -26.12
CA ALA A 301 -53.10 35.18 -25.82
C ALA A 301 -52.47 36.51 -26.21
N PRO A 302 -51.26 36.90 -25.70
CA PRO A 302 -50.26 37.51 -26.57
C PRO A 302 -48.89 36.84 -26.48
N ALA A 303 -48.28 36.49 -27.56
CA ALA A 303 -47.55 37.19 -28.62
C ALA A 303 -46.06 37.42 -28.27
N ALA A 304 -45.21 36.73 -28.99
CA ALA A 304 -43.78 36.98 -29.13
C ALA A 304 -43.53 38.24 -30.01
N PRO A 305 -42.40 38.85 -29.96
CA PRO A 305 -41.95 39.69 -31.04
C PRO A 305 -40.74 39.20 -31.79
N THR A 306 -40.90 39.31 -33.06
CA THR A 306 -40.14 39.11 -34.27
C THR A 306 -38.93 40.00 -34.42
N GLU A 307 -37.97 39.47 -35.17
CA GLU A 307 -36.81 40.10 -35.81
C GLU A 307 -37.14 41.34 -36.64
N ARG A 308 -36.17 42.22 -36.80
CA ARG A 308 -35.94 42.99 -38.06
C ARG A 308 -34.46 43.37 -38.21
N THR A 309 -33.97 42.92 -39.34
CA THR A 309 -32.81 43.26 -40.15
C THR A 309 -32.86 44.69 -40.69
N THR A 310 -31.65 45.30 -40.91
CA THR A 310 -31.18 46.10 -42.11
C THR A 310 -29.78 46.64 -41.71
N ALA A 311 -28.69 46.33 -42.34
CA ALA A 311 -28.15 46.49 -43.68
C ALA A 311 -27.27 47.77 -43.81
N GLN A 312 -25.98 47.54 -44.15
CA GLN A 312 -25.06 48.33 -44.96
C GLN A 312 -24.61 49.73 -44.46
N ASP A 313 -23.33 50.12 -44.44
CA ASP A 313 -22.34 50.12 -45.53
C ASP A 313 -20.91 50.51 -44.97
N ASP A 314 -19.93 49.93 -45.62
CA ASP A 314 -18.62 50.40 -46.08
C ASP A 314 -17.67 51.30 -45.25
N ALA A 315 -16.44 50.82 -45.15
CA ALA A 315 -15.18 51.44 -45.54
C ALA A 315 -14.05 51.24 -44.54
N ASP A 316 -13.07 50.45 -44.91
CA ASP A 316 -11.65 50.42 -44.56
C ASP A 316 -10.92 51.67 -45.12
N PRO A 317 -9.75 52.16 -44.70
CA PRO A 317 -8.59 51.49 -44.09
C PRO A 317 -7.72 52.28 -43.08
N SER A 318 -6.68 51.59 -42.67
CA SER A 318 -5.32 52.12 -42.27
C SER A 318 -4.99 52.31 -40.79
N MET A 319 -4.03 51.51 -40.35
CA MET A 319 -3.02 51.67 -39.31
C MET A 319 -2.27 53.01 -39.40
N PRO A 320 -1.44 53.51 -38.45
CA PRO A 320 -0.99 53.00 -37.12
C PRO A 320 -0.86 54.10 -36.04
N HIS A 321 -0.53 53.79 -34.80
CA HIS A 321 0.45 54.45 -33.91
C HIS A 321 0.20 54.25 -32.43
N GLU A 322 1.18 53.70 -31.76
CA GLU A 322 1.44 53.93 -30.33
C GLU A 322 1.53 55.43 -29.98
N PRO A 323 1.29 55.84 -28.72
CA PRO A 323 2.43 56.09 -27.86
C PRO A 323 2.23 55.90 -26.32
N ARG A 324 3.34 55.72 -25.71
CA ARG A 324 3.68 55.71 -24.30
C ARG A 324 3.53 57.11 -23.63
N PRO A 325 3.80 57.25 -22.33
CA PRO A 325 2.99 57.83 -21.26
C PRO A 325 3.34 59.29 -20.89
N PRO A 326 2.86 59.86 -19.84
CA PRO A 326 3.69 60.77 -19.08
C PRO A 326 3.80 60.54 -17.59
N ALA A 327 4.97 60.86 -17.15
CA ALA A 327 5.48 60.89 -15.80
C ALA A 327 5.30 62.26 -15.13
N SER A 328 5.68 62.26 -13.85
CA SER A 328 6.22 63.34 -13.03
C SER A 328 5.22 64.09 -12.16
N LEU A 329 5.51 64.47 -10.94
CA LEU A 329 6.57 65.30 -10.33
C LEU A 329 6.55 65.13 -8.78
N ASN A 330 7.62 64.91 -8.10
CA ASN A 330 8.72 65.80 -7.63
C ASN A 330 8.52 66.26 -6.18
N ARG A 331 9.40 66.16 -5.27
CA ARG A 331 10.65 66.75 -4.81
C ARG A 331 10.94 66.31 -3.39
N GLY A 332 12.09 66.23 -2.87
CA GLY A 332 13.44 66.71 -3.13
C GLY A 332 14.34 66.32 -1.97
N SER A 333 15.53 66.20 -2.33
CA SER A 333 16.80 66.81 -1.89
C SER A 333 17.34 66.38 -0.52
N ALA A 334 18.53 66.10 -0.28
CA ALA A 334 19.90 66.27 -0.81
C ALA A 334 20.78 65.66 0.31
N ASP A 335 21.93 65.26 0.29
CA ASP A 335 23.14 65.43 -0.42
C ASP A 335 24.19 64.39 0.02
N ALA A 336 24.98 63.91 -0.88
CA ALA A 336 26.45 63.79 -0.97
C ALA A 336 27.23 63.21 0.23
N SER A 337 28.09 62.27 0.08
CA SER A 337 29.36 62.25 -0.60
C SER A 337 30.19 61.00 -0.30
N THR A 338 30.76 60.41 -1.32
CA THR A 338 32.10 59.90 -1.49
C THR A 338 32.87 59.20 -0.38
N GLY A 339 33.46 58.02 -0.72
CA GLY A 339 34.65 57.57 -0.05
C GLY A 339 35.00 56.11 -0.18
N THR A 340 35.73 55.81 -1.22
CA THR A 340 36.66 54.65 -1.46
C THR A 340 37.39 54.13 -0.24
N GLY A 341 37.70 52.82 -0.22
CA GLY A 341 38.89 52.33 0.51
C GLY A 341 38.90 50.86 0.91
N VAL A 342 39.65 50.15 0.17
CA VAL A 342 40.30 48.82 0.32
C VAL A 342 40.96 48.63 1.72
N SER A 343 40.91 47.46 2.33
CA SER A 343 41.97 46.50 2.53
C SER A 343 41.90 45.70 3.85
N ALA A 344 42.27 44.47 3.74
CA ALA A 344 42.70 43.43 4.65
C ALA A 344 43.24 43.83 6.05
N GLY A 345 43.07 42.90 7.01
CA GLY A 345 43.80 42.93 8.29
C GLY A 345 43.43 41.78 9.22
N THR A 346 44.28 40.79 9.25
CA THR A 346 44.51 39.75 10.23
C THR A 346 44.69 40.30 11.65
N GLY A 347 44.27 39.54 12.68
CA GLY A 347 44.72 39.80 14.04
C GLY A 347 44.14 38.90 15.12
N ALA A 348 44.87 37.91 15.50
CA ALA A 348 44.72 37.11 16.71
C ALA A 348 45.11 37.91 17.94
N SER A 349 44.45 37.72 19.09
CA SER A 349 45.15 37.55 20.36
C SER A 349 44.24 37.15 21.52
N ALA A 350 44.86 36.36 22.38
CA ALA A 350 44.40 35.75 23.61
C ALA A 350 44.18 36.79 24.74
N GLY A 351 43.37 36.42 25.69
CA GLY A 351 43.22 37.11 26.96
C GLY A 351 42.71 36.18 28.06
N THR A 352 43.64 35.72 28.86
CA THR A 352 43.48 34.96 30.11
C THR A 352 42.80 35.78 31.20
N GLY A 353 42.04 35.10 32.06
CA GLY A 353 41.58 35.66 33.36
C GLY A 353 41.06 34.57 34.27
N ALA A 354 41.92 34.12 35.14
CA ALA A 354 41.62 33.23 36.24
C ALA A 354 41.15 34.01 37.48
N SER A 355 40.24 33.46 38.27
CA SER A 355 40.23 33.62 39.71
C SER A 355 39.46 32.52 40.45
N THR A 356 40.11 31.88 41.24
CA THR A 356 40.03 31.00 42.42
C THR A 356 38.89 31.33 43.38
N GLY A 357 38.27 30.29 43.91
CA GLY A 357 37.40 30.36 45.09
C GLY A 357 37.17 28.96 45.66
N THR A 358 37.98 28.63 46.63
CA THR A 358 37.97 27.42 47.47
C THR A 358 36.78 27.40 48.44
N GLY A 359 36.23 26.22 48.72
CA GLY A 359 35.32 26.02 49.86
C GLY A 359 35.04 24.54 50.10
N THR A 360 35.79 23.98 50.98
CA THR A 360 35.71 22.63 51.56
C THR A 360 34.52 22.46 52.50
N GLY A 361 33.96 21.29 52.60
CA GLY A 361 33.01 20.91 53.65
C GLY A 361 32.58 19.45 53.55
N VAL A 362 33.34 18.61 54.22
CA VAL A 362 33.06 17.19 54.53
C VAL A 362 32.16 17.11 55.76
N SER A 363 31.16 16.26 55.81
CA SER A 363 30.84 15.51 57.01
C SER A 363 29.85 14.36 56.73
N ALA A 364 30.23 13.21 57.17
CA ALA A 364 29.49 11.97 57.28
C ALA A 364 28.56 11.96 58.49
N GLY A 365 27.49 11.22 58.43
CA GLY A 365 26.60 10.94 59.55
C GLY A 365 25.83 9.65 59.37
N THR A 366 26.31 8.61 59.93
CA THR A 366 25.65 7.32 60.18
C THR A 366 24.60 7.45 61.28
N GLY A 367 23.47 6.79 61.15
CA GLY A 367 22.45 6.69 62.18
C GLY A 367 21.43 5.59 61.94
N THR A 368 21.66 4.47 62.60
CA THR A 368 20.73 3.34 62.77
C THR A 368 19.65 3.66 63.80
N GLY A 369 18.43 3.13 63.67
CA GLY A 369 17.42 3.13 64.70
C GLY A 369 16.12 2.40 64.33
N ALA A 370 15.98 1.22 64.89
CA ALA A 370 14.75 0.38 64.85
C ALA A 370 13.84 0.71 66.05
N SER A 371 12.56 0.44 65.89
CA SER A 371 11.51 -0.06 66.81
C SER A 371 10.17 0.59 66.41
N GLY A 372 9.04 -0.08 66.18
CA GLY A 372 8.40 -1.01 67.06
C GLY A 372 7.14 -0.35 67.63
N GLY A 373 5.95 -0.79 67.28
CA GLY A 373 4.73 -0.24 67.82
C GLY A 373 3.44 -0.82 67.20
N THR A 374 2.95 -1.82 67.87
CA THR A 374 1.64 -2.46 67.69
C THR A 374 0.45 -1.55 68.10
N GLY A 375 -0.67 -1.66 67.43
CA GLY A 375 -1.92 -1.04 67.85
C GLY A 375 -3.14 -1.58 67.13
N THR A 376 -3.79 -2.50 67.76
CA THR A 376 -5.08 -3.11 67.49
C THR A 376 -6.23 -2.14 67.71
N GLY A 377 -7.32 -2.28 66.95
CA GLY A 377 -8.60 -1.63 67.23
C GLY A 377 -9.69 -2.00 66.21
N ALA A 378 -10.42 -3.02 66.56
CA ALA A 378 -11.66 -3.43 65.95
C ALA A 378 -12.84 -2.63 66.49
N SER A 379 -13.83 -2.28 65.63
CA SER A 379 -15.22 -2.32 66.05
C SER A 379 -16.16 -2.36 64.85
N ALA A 380 -17.05 -3.30 64.95
CA ALA A 380 -18.15 -3.56 64.04
C ALA A 380 -19.35 -2.64 64.35
N SER A 381 -20.10 -2.27 63.36
CA SER A 381 -21.54 -1.99 63.54
C SER A 381 -22.36 -2.48 62.33
N THR A 382 -23.23 -3.35 62.61
CA THR A 382 -24.28 -3.95 61.81
C THR A 382 -25.35 -2.92 61.45
N GLY A 383 -25.74 -2.89 60.19
CA GLY A 383 -26.93 -2.18 59.66
C GLY A 383 -27.55 -2.96 58.54
N THR A 384 -28.61 -3.69 58.85
CA THR A 384 -29.50 -4.37 57.92
C THR A 384 -30.34 -3.38 57.14
N GLY A 385 -30.31 -3.41 55.82
CA GLY A 385 -31.18 -2.69 54.92
C GLY A 385 -31.42 -3.51 53.66
N THR A 386 -32.54 -4.20 53.63
CA THR A 386 -33.07 -4.91 52.48
C THR A 386 -33.52 -3.90 51.41
N GLY A 387 -32.92 -3.90 50.27
CA GLY A 387 -33.32 -3.17 49.06
C GLY A 387 -33.10 -4.03 47.85
N THR A 388 -34.12 -4.70 47.40
CA THR A 388 -34.16 -5.42 46.13
C THR A 388 -34.16 -4.44 44.99
N GLY A 389 -32.99 -4.23 44.38
CA GLY A 389 -32.81 -3.54 43.12
C GLY A 389 -32.29 -4.51 42.09
N GLY A 390 -33.18 -4.98 41.23
CA GLY A 390 -32.83 -5.84 40.13
C GLY A 390 -31.90 -5.15 39.16
N VAL A 391 -30.71 -5.68 39.07
CA VAL A 391 -29.75 -5.33 37.96
C VAL A 391 -30.24 -6.05 36.72
N SER A 392 -30.98 -5.35 35.89
CA SER A 392 -31.28 -5.76 34.53
C SER A 392 -29.99 -5.84 33.72
N LYS A 393 -29.61 -7.05 33.32
CA LYS A 393 -28.60 -7.26 32.25
C LYS A 393 -29.10 -6.56 30.99
N PRO A 394 -28.27 -5.79 30.26
CA PRO A 394 -28.65 -5.27 28.96
C PRO A 394 -28.80 -6.46 28.01
N LYS A 395 -29.95 -6.52 27.34
CA LYS A 395 -30.20 -7.46 26.23
C LYS A 395 -29.24 -7.13 25.09
N ALA A 396 -28.38 -8.05 24.78
CA ALA A 396 -27.30 -7.89 23.77
C ALA A 396 -27.74 -8.09 22.31
N ASP A 397 -29.03 -8.20 22.02
CA ASP A 397 -29.51 -8.65 20.70
C ASP A 397 -30.32 -7.63 19.87
N THR A 398 -30.44 -6.38 20.31
CA THR A 398 -31.30 -5.41 19.60
C THR A 398 -30.56 -4.25 18.92
N ASP A 399 -29.24 -4.11 19.07
CA ASP A 399 -28.58 -2.86 18.65
C ASP A 399 -27.58 -2.99 17.52
N LEU A 400 -27.42 -4.16 16.89
CA LEU A 400 -26.45 -4.28 15.81
C LEU A 400 -26.91 -3.59 14.52
N SER A 401 -28.24 -3.66 14.23
CA SER A 401 -28.84 -2.95 13.09
C SER A 401 -28.80 -1.44 13.31
N ALA A 402 -29.13 -0.98 14.52
CA ALA A 402 -29.02 0.44 14.88
C ALA A 402 -27.60 0.97 14.84
N ALA A 403 -26.62 0.20 15.35
CA ALA A 403 -25.20 0.60 15.30
C ALA A 403 -24.64 0.63 13.87
N VAL A 404 -25.08 -0.28 13.00
CA VAL A 404 -24.70 -0.26 11.57
C VAL A 404 -25.37 0.91 10.85
N THR A 405 -26.61 1.22 11.18
CA THR A 405 -27.35 2.36 10.63
C THR A 405 -26.77 3.69 11.11
N ASP A 406 -26.34 3.80 12.38
CA ASP A 406 -25.68 4.98 12.92
C ASP A 406 -24.28 5.19 12.32
N LEU A 407 -23.53 4.10 12.12
CA LEU A 407 -22.24 4.18 11.42
C LEU A 407 -22.42 4.61 9.95
N SER A 408 -23.46 4.08 9.29
CA SER A 408 -23.90 4.45 7.96
C SER A 408 -24.30 5.93 7.87
N ALA A 409 -25.11 6.41 8.80
CA ALA A 409 -25.58 7.78 8.87
C ALA A 409 -24.44 8.79 9.18
N ALA A 410 -23.42 8.39 9.94
CA ALA A 410 -22.24 9.19 10.22
C ALA A 410 -21.35 9.35 8.97
N VAL A 411 -21.18 8.27 8.18
CA VAL A 411 -20.46 8.28 6.91
C VAL A 411 -21.20 9.10 5.85
N THR A 412 -22.54 9.00 5.81
CA THR A 412 -23.39 9.72 4.85
C THR A 412 -23.45 11.23 5.15
N ARG A 413 -23.41 11.64 6.43
CA ARG A 413 -23.37 13.06 6.82
C ARG A 413 -22.08 13.78 6.42
N SER A 414 -20.97 13.03 6.29
CA SER A 414 -19.68 13.60 5.83
C SER A 414 -19.62 13.77 4.31
N ALA A 415 -20.56 13.22 3.55
CA ALA A 415 -20.53 13.14 2.09
C ALA A 415 -21.58 14.01 1.36
N ALA A 416 -22.41 14.75 2.07
CA ALA A 416 -23.55 15.50 1.52
C ALA A 416 -23.18 16.78 0.75
N ALA A 417 -21.98 16.90 0.19
CA ALA A 417 -21.60 17.99 -0.68
C ALA A 417 -21.16 17.46 -2.05
N HIS A 418 -22.08 17.35 -2.98
CA HIS A 418 -22.07 17.35 -4.45
C HIS A 418 -22.70 16.12 -5.13
N PRO A 419 -23.81 16.32 -5.85
CA PRO A 419 -24.36 15.30 -6.74
C PRO A 419 -23.82 15.47 -8.16
N SER A 420 -23.20 14.44 -8.71
CA SER A 420 -22.95 14.33 -10.14
C SER A 420 -23.69 13.10 -10.69
N SER A 421 -24.51 13.36 -11.70
CA SER A 421 -25.33 12.42 -12.43
C SER A 421 -24.47 11.38 -13.17
N LEU A 422 -24.62 10.10 -12.82
CA LEU A 422 -24.04 8.97 -13.55
C LEU A 422 -25.15 8.19 -14.26
N SER A 423 -24.99 7.99 -15.57
CA SER A 423 -25.87 7.17 -16.39
C SER A 423 -25.58 5.69 -16.16
N LEU A 424 -26.65 4.92 -15.99
CA LEU A 424 -26.65 3.47 -15.77
C LEU A 424 -26.42 2.71 -17.08
N THR A 425 -25.44 1.84 -17.11
CA THR A 425 -25.36 0.71 -18.04
C THR A 425 -25.33 -0.60 -17.26
N PRO A 426 -26.21 -1.57 -17.51
CA PRO A 426 -26.31 -2.80 -16.73
C PRO A 426 -25.19 -3.78 -17.10
N ALA A 427 -24.59 -4.39 -16.10
CA ALA A 427 -23.67 -5.52 -16.27
C ALA A 427 -24.44 -6.83 -16.50
N GLU A 428 -25.00 -7.03 -17.70
CA GLU A 428 -25.73 -8.26 -18.02
C GLU A 428 -24.87 -9.53 -18.05
N ASN A 429 -23.56 -9.40 -18.20
CA ASN A 429 -22.65 -10.54 -18.42
C ASN A 429 -22.22 -11.30 -17.15
N LEU A 430 -22.48 -10.79 -15.95
CA LEU A 430 -22.11 -11.46 -14.70
C LEU A 430 -23.20 -12.33 -14.09
N ARG A 431 -24.46 -12.19 -14.54
CA ARG A 431 -25.58 -13.01 -14.03
C ARG A 431 -25.49 -14.48 -14.45
N ASP A 432 -24.89 -14.76 -15.60
CA ASP A 432 -24.71 -16.12 -16.11
C ASP A 432 -23.58 -16.90 -15.41
N MET A 433 -22.70 -16.20 -14.68
CA MET A 433 -21.55 -16.81 -13.99
C MET A 433 -21.83 -17.21 -12.54
N ALA A 434 -22.96 -16.81 -11.95
CA ALA A 434 -23.34 -17.07 -10.56
C ALA A 434 -24.51 -18.05 -10.38
N GLY A 435 -24.90 -18.79 -11.44
CA GLY A 435 -25.99 -19.76 -11.35
C GLY A 435 -25.55 -21.12 -10.79
N PRO A 436 -26.41 -21.81 -10.00
CA PRO A 436 -26.07 -23.08 -9.39
C PRO A 436 -26.07 -24.19 -10.44
N HIS A 437 -24.92 -24.83 -10.68
CA HIS A 437 -24.88 -26.08 -11.42
C HIS A 437 -25.39 -27.23 -10.56
N ALA A 438 -26.54 -27.78 -10.93
CA ALA A 438 -27.01 -29.05 -10.47
C ALA A 438 -26.14 -30.18 -11.07
N ALA A 439 -25.69 -31.07 -10.19
CA ALA A 439 -24.94 -32.26 -10.55
C ALA A 439 -25.75 -33.21 -11.43
N THR A 440 -25.21 -33.63 -12.55
CA THR A 440 -25.57 -34.88 -13.20
C THR A 440 -24.31 -35.57 -13.69
N ASP A 441 -24.14 -36.80 -13.15
CA ASP A 441 -23.15 -37.77 -13.54
C ASP A 441 -23.25 -38.11 -15.04
N ILE A 442 -22.13 -38.25 -15.72
CA ILE A 442 -21.94 -39.22 -16.80
C ILE A 442 -20.45 -39.61 -16.94
N ASP A 443 -20.27 -40.91 -17.04
CA ASP A 443 -19.05 -41.71 -17.14
C ASP A 443 -18.21 -41.50 -18.41
N ALA A 444 -16.97 -41.82 -18.22
CA ALA A 444 -15.83 -42.09 -19.09
C ALA A 444 -16.06 -42.46 -20.56
N ALA A 445 -15.19 -41.92 -21.46
CA ALA A 445 -14.43 -42.75 -22.45
C ALA A 445 -13.37 -41.88 -23.17
N ALA A 446 -12.20 -42.53 -23.32
CA ALA A 446 -11.00 -42.01 -23.95
C ALA A 446 -10.99 -42.07 -25.48
N GLY A 447 -10.13 -41.23 -26.12
CA GLY A 447 -9.51 -41.50 -27.42
C GLY A 447 -9.28 -40.28 -28.33
N PRO A 448 -8.14 -40.19 -29.01
CA PRO A 448 -7.59 -38.96 -29.57
C PRO A 448 -7.82 -38.74 -31.08
N GLY A 449 -7.75 -37.50 -31.50
CA GLY A 449 -7.29 -37.09 -32.83
C GLY A 449 -8.35 -36.70 -33.83
N ALA A 450 -8.30 -35.40 -34.23
CA ALA A 450 -8.31 -35.02 -35.67
C ALA A 450 -8.40 -33.47 -35.79
N THR A 451 -7.43 -32.94 -36.46
CA THR A 451 -7.40 -31.58 -37.03
C THR A 451 -8.48 -31.46 -38.08
N ALA A 452 -9.29 -30.42 -38.05
CA ALA A 452 -10.14 -30.02 -39.17
C ALA A 452 -10.16 -28.51 -39.34
N ASP A 453 -9.75 -28.17 -40.54
CA ASP A 453 -9.75 -26.93 -41.26
C ASP A 453 -11.16 -26.30 -41.30
N LEU A 454 -11.30 -25.01 -41.00
CA LEU A 454 -12.49 -24.24 -41.19
C LEU A 454 -12.19 -22.95 -41.97
N SER A 455 -12.14 -23.09 -43.28
CA SER A 455 -12.33 -21.99 -44.22
C SER A 455 -13.68 -22.12 -44.85
N GLY A 456 -14.52 -21.07 -44.75
CA GLY A 456 -15.65 -20.83 -45.65
C GLY A 456 -17.03 -21.07 -45.06
N MET A 457 -17.71 -19.97 -44.75
CA MET A 457 -19.09 -19.68 -45.20
C MET A 457 -19.55 -18.33 -44.59
N ALA A 458 -19.50 -17.29 -45.37
CA ALA A 458 -20.37 -16.13 -45.24
C ALA A 458 -21.67 -16.43 -45.97
N ASP A 459 -22.81 -16.26 -45.32
CA ASP A 459 -23.97 -15.49 -45.84
C ASP A 459 -25.22 -15.69 -45.00
N GLN A 460 -25.93 -14.55 -44.86
CA GLN A 460 -27.37 -14.41 -44.63
C GLN A 460 -27.94 -14.75 -43.22
N ALA A 461 -28.14 -13.69 -42.46
CA ALA A 461 -29.23 -13.64 -41.49
C ALA A 461 -29.95 -12.28 -41.53
N THR A 462 -31.20 -12.34 -41.96
CA THR A 462 -32.22 -11.28 -41.88
C THR A 462 -32.53 -10.87 -40.45
N PRO A 463 -32.89 -9.60 -40.18
CA PRO A 463 -33.13 -9.13 -38.81
C PRO A 463 -34.50 -9.63 -38.31
N ALA A 464 -34.45 -10.34 -37.17
CA ALA A 464 -35.64 -10.69 -36.42
C ALA A 464 -36.01 -9.57 -35.44
N ALA A 465 -37.31 -9.39 -35.32
CA ALA A 465 -38.02 -8.31 -34.65
C ALA A 465 -37.58 -8.07 -33.20
N VAL A 466 -37.52 -6.77 -32.88
CA VAL A 466 -37.43 -6.23 -31.51
C VAL A 466 -38.62 -6.75 -30.69
N THR A 467 -38.36 -7.56 -29.70
CA THR A 467 -39.31 -7.91 -28.65
C THR A 467 -39.02 -7.07 -27.40
N ASP A 468 -40.11 -6.48 -26.91
CA ASP A 468 -40.32 -5.66 -25.74
C ASP A 468 -39.56 -6.15 -24.47
N PRO A 469 -38.83 -5.27 -23.72
CA PRO A 469 -38.13 -5.65 -22.52
C PRO A 469 -38.96 -5.58 -21.23
N ALA A 470 -40.23 -6.02 -21.26
CA ALA A 470 -41.08 -6.09 -20.10
C ALA A 470 -41.53 -7.54 -19.84
N ALA A 471 -40.59 -8.39 -19.37
CA ALA A 471 -40.97 -9.62 -18.70
C ALA A 471 -40.69 -9.44 -17.20
N PRO A 472 -41.70 -9.65 -16.32
CA PRO A 472 -41.53 -9.48 -14.87
C PRO A 472 -40.66 -10.60 -14.31
N ILE A 473 -39.68 -10.21 -13.50
CA ILE A 473 -38.89 -11.10 -12.63
C ILE A 473 -39.89 -11.73 -11.65
N GLY A 474 -40.18 -13.01 -11.85
CA GLY A 474 -41.22 -13.69 -11.11
C GLY A 474 -40.82 -14.03 -9.70
N GLY A 475 -41.67 -13.68 -8.77
CA GLY A 475 -41.83 -14.36 -7.50
C GLY A 475 -41.39 -13.70 -6.23
N LEU A 476 -41.72 -12.45 -5.99
CA LEU A 476 -41.52 -11.77 -4.70
C LEU A 476 -42.90 -11.47 -4.07
N ARG A 477 -43.07 -11.61 -2.76
CA ARG A 477 -44.35 -11.46 -2.01
C ARG A 477 -44.56 -10.07 -1.44
N ASP A 478 -45.68 -9.42 -1.75
CA ASP A 478 -45.99 -7.99 -1.74
C ASP A 478 -45.84 -7.13 -0.44
N GLY A 479 -45.31 -7.59 0.62
CA GLY A 479 -45.23 -6.76 1.86
C GLY A 479 -43.90 -6.79 2.58
N ALA A 480 -43.20 -7.91 2.54
CA ALA A 480 -41.85 -8.04 3.10
C ALA A 480 -40.79 -7.38 2.19
N GLU A 481 -41.08 -7.27 0.93
CA GLU A 481 -40.22 -6.77 -0.13
C GLU A 481 -39.92 -5.27 -0.11
N LEU A 482 -40.90 -4.45 0.29
CA LEU A 482 -40.72 -2.99 0.43
C LEU A 482 -39.82 -2.63 1.63
N GLN A 483 -39.85 -3.44 2.66
CA GLN A 483 -38.99 -3.27 3.83
C GLN A 483 -37.57 -3.74 3.53
N ASP A 484 -37.41 -4.86 2.83
CA ASP A 484 -36.13 -5.37 2.35
C ASP A 484 -35.47 -4.43 1.33
N ALA A 485 -36.23 -3.78 0.46
CA ALA A 485 -35.70 -2.82 -0.52
C ALA A 485 -35.14 -1.56 0.15
N ALA A 486 -35.79 -1.07 1.20
CA ALA A 486 -35.32 0.12 1.94
C ALA A 486 -34.02 -0.14 2.71
N GLU A 487 -33.74 -1.41 3.08
CA GLU A 487 -32.53 -1.83 3.80
C GLU A 487 -31.35 -2.16 2.87
N LEU A 488 -31.55 -2.19 1.53
CA LEU A 488 -30.49 -2.53 0.57
C LEU A 488 -29.21 -1.70 0.72
N PRO A 489 -29.26 -0.36 0.86
CA PRO A 489 -28.04 0.46 1.01
C PRO A 489 -27.25 0.11 2.27
N ASP A 490 -27.90 -0.32 3.33
CA ASP A 490 -27.27 -0.67 4.62
C ASP A 490 -26.54 -2.03 4.57
N LYS A 491 -26.75 -2.81 3.53
CA LYS A 491 -26.03 -4.07 3.30
C LYS A 491 -24.57 -3.86 2.82
N ILE A 492 -24.15 -2.63 2.52
CA ILE A 492 -22.77 -2.32 2.12
C ILE A 492 -22.13 -1.39 3.16
N ALA A 493 -20.87 -1.68 3.52
CA ALA A 493 -20.07 -0.85 4.40
C ALA A 493 -18.61 -0.69 3.91
N ALA A 494 -17.89 0.28 4.50
CA ALA A 494 -16.44 0.40 4.34
C ALA A 494 -15.72 -0.15 5.59
N TYR A 495 -14.50 -0.68 5.39
CA TYR A 495 -13.62 -1.16 6.45
C TYR A 495 -12.20 -0.69 6.24
N ARG A 496 -11.58 -0.09 7.25
CA ARG A 496 -10.17 0.32 7.18
C ARG A 496 -9.47 0.23 8.55
N ALA A 497 -8.16 0.12 8.53
CA ALA A 497 -7.33 0.00 9.73
C ALA A 497 -7.45 1.20 10.69
N GLY A 498 -7.86 2.38 10.20
CA GLY A 498 -8.02 3.59 11.00
C GLY A 498 -9.30 3.67 11.82
N TYR A 499 -10.23 2.73 11.67
CA TYR A 499 -11.44 2.66 12.51
C TYR A 499 -11.12 2.16 13.92
N LEU A 500 -11.95 2.52 14.90
CA LEU A 500 -11.82 2.01 16.25
C LEU A 500 -11.88 0.48 16.26
N ALA A 501 -11.20 -0.15 17.20
CA ALA A 501 -11.14 -1.61 17.26
C ALA A 501 -12.52 -2.25 17.49
N GLU A 502 -13.43 -1.53 18.16
CA GLU A 502 -14.81 -1.96 18.41
C GLU A 502 -15.63 -1.94 17.13
N ASP A 503 -15.56 -0.85 16.36
CA ASP A 503 -16.25 -0.70 15.08
C ASP A 503 -15.82 -1.78 14.08
N ARG A 504 -14.52 -2.05 14.02
CA ARG A 504 -13.99 -3.12 13.15
C ARG A 504 -14.57 -4.49 13.51
N ARG A 505 -14.67 -4.81 14.81
CA ARG A 505 -15.27 -6.08 15.28
C ARG A 505 -16.76 -6.18 14.97
N LEU A 506 -17.48 -5.04 15.05
CA LEU A 506 -18.90 -4.99 14.69
C LEU A 506 -19.09 -5.26 13.20
N LEU A 507 -18.31 -4.61 12.33
CA LEU A 507 -18.34 -4.84 10.88
C LEU A 507 -17.97 -6.28 10.50
N GLU A 508 -16.94 -6.84 11.14
CA GLU A 508 -16.54 -8.24 10.95
C GLU A 508 -17.65 -9.22 11.39
N LYS A 509 -18.34 -8.93 12.48
CA LYS A 509 -19.49 -9.74 12.94
C LYS A 509 -20.67 -9.60 12.00
N ALA A 510 -20.97 -8.39 11.52
CA ALA A 510 -22.07 -8.12 10.60
C ALA A 510 -21.87 -8.81 9.23
N LEU A 511 -20.64 -8.82 8.73
CA LEU A 511 -20.30 -9.54 7.51
C LEU A 511 -20.43 -11.07 7.68
N ARG A 512 -19.98 -11.60 8.82
CA ARG A 512 -20.13 -13.04 9.11
C ARG A 512 -21.59 -13.48 9.30
N SER A 513 -22.42 -12.63 9.89
CA SER A 513 -23.86 -12.92 10.07
C SER A 513 -24.68 -12.74 8.79
N GLY A 514 -24.13 -12.11 7.75
CA GLY A 514 -24.86 -11.75 6.54
C GLY A 514 -25.73 -10.49 6.69
N THR A 515 -25.62 -9.76 7.79
CA THR A 515 -26.28 -8.45 7.95
C THR A 515 -25.70 -7.44 6.96
N ILE A 516 -24.38 -7.48 6.75
CA ILE A 516 -23.68 -6.80 5.66
C ILE A 516 -23.35 -7.85 4.62
N MET A 517 -23.69 -7.56 3.37
CA MET A 517 -23.43 -8.42 2.21
C MET A 517 -22.23 -7.96 1.40
N GLY A 518 -21.94 -6.64 1.40
CA GLY A 518 -20.83 -6.02 0.68
C GLY A 518 -19.91 -5.23 1.61
N LEU A 519 -18.59 -5.43 1.50
CA LEU A 519 -17.63 -4.69 2.31
C LEU A 519 -16.47 -4.20 1.45
N ALA A 520 -16.33 -2.88 1.30
CA ALA A 520 -15.17 -2.29 0.65
C ALA A 520 -14.05 -2.07 1.67
N THR A 521 -12.87 -2.60 1.39
CA THR A 521 -11.74 -2.59 2.34
C THR A 521 -10.41 -2.26 1.68
N THR A 522 -9.42 -1.93 2.51
CA THR A 522 -8.02 -1.93 2.10
C THR A 522 -7.41 -3.32 2.37
N ASN A 523 -6.10 -3.47 2.16
CA ASN A 523 -5.34 -4.67 2.57
C ASN A 523 -5.47 -5.01 4.08
N ALA A 524 -6.25 -4.23 4.86
CA ALA A 524 -6.50 -4.51 6.28
C ALA A 524 -7.21 -5.84 6.54
N LEU A 525 -7.98 -6.36 5.57
CA LEU A 525 -8.62 -7.68 5.62
C LEU A 525 -7.87 -8.75 4.81
N GLU A 526 -6.73 -8.42 4.22
CA GLU A 526 -5.87 -9.39 3.53
C GLU A 526 -5.25 -10.39 4.51
N LEU A 527 -4.82 -9.92 5.70
CA LEU A 527 -4.09 -10.71 6.70
C LEU A 527 -4.81 -10.70 8.05
N GLY A 528 -4.86 -11.86 8.70
CA GLY A 528 -5.09 -11.97 10.14
C GLY A 528 -6.51 -11.74 10.66
N VAL A 529 -7.51 -11.63 9.80
CA VAL A 529 -8.92 -11.56 10.22
C VAL A 529 -9.66 -12.79 9.70
N ASP A 530 -10.36 -13.49 10.61
CA ASP A 530 -11.18 -14.64 10.24
C ASP A 530 -12.52 -14.15 9.68
N VAL A 531 -12.49 -13.76 8.40
CA VAL A 531 -13.68 -13.50 7.59
C VAL A 531 -13.88 -14.73 6.69
N SER A 532 -14.87 -15.55 7.03
CA SER A 532 -15.19 -16.78 6.31
C SER A 532 -16.59 -16.70 5.71
N GLY A 533 -16.81 -17.51 4.67
CA GLY A 533 -18.10 -17.61 4.00
C GLY A 533 -18.39 -16.48 3.03
N LEU A 534 -17.37 -15.95 2.39
CA LEU A 534 -17.52 -15.05 1.25
C LEU A 534 -17.69 -15.84 -0.03
N ASP A 535 -18.56 -15.36 -0.90
CA ASP A 535 -18.85 -15.98 -2.18
C ASP A 535 -18.02 -15.35 -3.30
N ALA A 536 -17.75 -14.03 -3.19
CA ALA A 536 -16.98 -13.28 -4.18
C ALA A 536 -15.96 -12.31 -3.55
N VAL A 537 -14.91 -12.03 -4.32
CA VAL A 537 -13.89 -11.00 -4.02
C VAL A 537 -13.65 -10.15 -5.26
N LEU A 538 -13.72 -8.84 -5.11
CA LEU A 538 -13.31 -7.85 -6.10
C LEU A 538 -11.95 -7.26 -5.69
N ILE A 539 -11.02 -7.13 -6.64
CA ILE A 539 -9.68 -6.59 -6.42
C ILE A 539 -9.46 -5.43 -7.38
N ALA A 540 -9.57 -4.20 -6.87
CA ALA A 540 -9.46 -2.99 -7.69
C ALA A 540 -8.00 -2.58 -7.89
N GLY A 541 -7.41 -3.06 -8.96
CA GLY A 541 -6.02 -2.92 -9.35
C GLY A 541 -5.10 -3.98 -8.75
N TRP A 542 -3.96 -4.16 -9.38
CA TRP A 542 -2.92 -5.10 -8.92
C TRP A 542 -2.53 -4.86 -7.45
N PRO A 543 -2.59 -5.84 -6.56
CA PRO A 543 -2.37 -5.64 -5.13
C PRO A 543 -0.89 -5.51 -4.72
N GLY A 544 0.01 -5.45 -5.68
CA GLY A 544 1.45 -5.29 -5.50
C GLY A 544 2.25 -6.58 -5.67
N THR A 545 1.68 -7.73 -5.40
CA THR A 545 2.33 -9.05 -5.60
C THR A 545 1.31 -10.13 -5.93
N ARG A 546 1.76 -11.20 -6.61
CA ARG A 546 0.96 -12.42 -6.80
C ARG A 546 0.55 -13.02 -5.45
N ALA A 547 1.45 -12.98 -4.45
CA ALA A 547 1.14 -13.44 -3.09
C ALA A 547 -0.08 -12.71 -2.52
N SER A 548 -0.12 -11.37 -2.60
CA SER A 548 -1.26 -10.57 -2.15
C SER A 548 -2.52 -10.88 -2.96
N LEU A 549 -2.40 -11.06 -4.29
CA LEU A 549 -3.52 -11.46 -5.12
C LEU A 549 -4.16 -12.76 -4.65
N TRP A 550 -3.34 -13.79 -4.45
CA TRP A 550 -3.81 -15.09 -3.96
C TRP A 550 -4.35 -15.03 -2.53
N GLN A 551 -3.80 -14.15 -1.68
CA GLN A 551 -4.32 -13.93 -0.33
C GLN A 551 -5.68 -13.24 -0.34
N GLN A 552 -5.87 -12.25 -1.21
CA GLN A 552 -7.14 -11.55 -1.38
C GLN A 552 -8.18 -12.46 -2.03
N ALA A 553 -7.85 -13.12 -3.13
CA ALA A 553 -8.72 -14.09 -3.80
C ALA A 553 -9.14 -15.23 -2.85
N GLY A 554 -8.20 -15.75 -2.06
CA GLY A 554 -8.46 -16.81 -1.06
C GLY A 554 -9.32 -16.39 0.14
N ARG A 555 -9.87 -15.16 0.15
CA ARG A 555 -10.91 -14.78 1.11
C ARG A 555 -12.29 -15.29 0.73
N ALA A 556 -12.52 -15.61 -0.54
CA ALA A 556 -13.70 -16.33 -1.01
C ALA A 556 -13.45 -17.86 -1.03
N GLY A 557 -14.52 -18.65 -1.01
CA GLY A 557 -14.48 -20.10 -1.22
C GLY A 557 -13.90 -20.93 -0.09
N ARG A 558 -14.23 -20.65 1.15
CA ARG A 558 -13.82 -21.51 2.27
C ARG A 558 -14.62 -22.82 2.38
N ALA A 559 -13.98 -23.84 2.94
CA ALA A 559 -14.55 -25.16 3.20
C ALA A 559 -14.99 -25.96 1.96
N GLY A 560 -14.28 -25.76 0.82
CA GLY A 560 -14.54 -26.51 -0.40
C GLY A 560 -15.72 -25.98 -1.23
N GLN A 561 -16.18 -24.74 -0.94
CA GLN A 561 -17.15 -24.05 -1.78
C GLN A 561 -16.46 -23.34 -2.95
N ASP A 562 -17.18 -23.26 -4.08
CA ASP A 562 -16.75 -22.50 -5.24
C ASP A 562 -16.72 -21.00 -4.94
N ALA A 563 -15.80 -20.28 -5.57
CA ALA A 563 -15.56 -18.88 -5.32
C ALA A 563 -15.35 -18.10 -6.60
N LEU A 564 -15.72 -16.81 -6.56
CA LEU A 564 -15.43 -15.84 -7.60
C LEU A 564 -14.39 -14.82 -7.12
N ALA A 565 -13.32 -14.62 -7.89
CA ALA A 565 -12.38 -13.52 -7.69
C ALA A 565 -12.30 -12.70 -8.98
N VAL A 566 -12.47 -11.39 -8.90
CA VAL A 566 -12.40 -10.48 -10.04
C VAL A 566 -11.26 -9.49 -9.84
N LEU A 567 -10.23 -9.58 -10.69
CA LEU A 567 -9.18 -8.56 -10.78
C LEU A 567 -9.63 -7.49 -11.77
N ILE A 568 -9.88 -6.28 -11.28
CA ILE A 568 -10.32 -5.14 -12.08
C ILE A 568 -9.10 -4.27 -12.38
N ALA A 569 -8.66 -4.24 -13.64
CA ALA A 569 -7.47 -3.50 -14.04
C ALA A 569 -7.64 -1.99 -13.83
N ARG A 570 -6.59 -1.34 -13.36
CA ARG A 570 -6.44 0.11 -13.44
C ARG A 570 -5.90 0.49 -14.82
N ASP A 571 -6.01 1.74 -15.15
CA ASP A 571 -5.33 2.34 -16.29
C ASP A 571 -3.83 2.49 -15.94
N ASP A 572 -3.07 1.39 -16.09
CA ASP A 572 -1.69 1.20 -15.60
C ASP A 572 -1.02 0.09 -16.43
N PRO A 573 0.26 0.21 -16.83
CA PRO A 573 0.90 -0.78 -17.71
C PRO A 573 0.89 -2.21 -17.18
N LEU A 574 1.11 -2.40 -15.88
CA LEU A 574 1.13 -3.73 -15.26
C LEU A 574 -0.25 -4.37 -15.21
N ASP A 575 -1.25 -3.62 -14.78
CA ASP A 575 -2.63 -4.11 -14.67
C ASP A 575 -3.15 -4.53 -16.04
N THR A 576 -2.94 -3.70 -17.07
CA THR A 576 -3.31 -3.98 -18.46
C THR A 576 -2.54 -5.19 -19.03
N TYR A 577 -1.23 -5.25 -18.78
CA TYR A 577 -0.40 -6.39 -19.20
C TYR A 577 -0.92 -7.72 -18.64
N ILE A 578 -1.22 -7.77 -17.33
CA ILE A 578 -1.73 -8.99 -16.68
C ILE A 578 -3.06 -9.46 -17.26
N VAL A 579 -3.97 -8.53 -17.58
CA VAL A 579 -5.27 -8.87 -18.16
C VAL A 579 -5.13 -9.46 -19.55
N HIS A 580 -4.19 -8.93 -20.35
CA HIS A 580 -3.95 -9.40 -21.72
C HIS A 580 -3.00 -10.61 -21.78
N HIS A 581 -2.23 -10.88 -20.71
CA HIS A 581 -1.29 -11.99 -20.62
C HIS A 581 -1.56 -12.85 -19.38
N PRO A 582 -2.64 -13.62 -19.34
CA PRO A 582 -3.00 -14.45 -18.18
C PRO A 582 -1.91 -15.41 -17.75
N ASP A 583 -1.07 -15.88 -18.69
CA ASP A 583 0.06 -16.78 -18.42
C ASP A 583 1.15 -16.10 -17.56
N ALA A 584 1.20 -14.76 -17.53
CA ALA A 584 2.07 -14.03 -16.62
C ALA A 584 1.61 -14.15 -15.16
N LEU A 585 0.35 -14.51 -14.94
CA LEU A 585 -0.25 -14.69 -13.62
C LEU A 585 -0.37 -16.16 -13.24
N PHE A 586 -0.98 -16.95 -14.14
CA PHE A 586 -1.29 -18.37 -13.90
C PHE A 586 -0.10 -19.27 -14.26
N GLY A 587 0.14 -20.30 -13.45
CA GLY A 587 1.25 -21.22 -13.68
C GLY A 587 2.64 -20.67 -13.38
N GLN A 588 2.76 -19.39 -13.05
CA GLN A 588 4.02 -18.78 -12.64
C GLN A 588 4.20 -18.89 -11.12
N PRO A 589 5.43 -19.13 -10.64
CA PRO A 589 5.72 -19.05 -9.21
C PRO A 589 5.46 -17.62 -8.70
N VAL A 590 5.14 -17.51 -7.43
CA VAL A 590 5.05 -16.21 -6.76
C VAL A 590 6.44 -15.57 -6.79
N GLU A 591 6.50 -14.24 -6.81
CA GLU A 591 7.75 -13.48 -6.90
C GLU A 591 8.68 -13.83 -5.73
N ALA A 592 10.00 -13.84 -6.01
CA ALA A 592 10.99 -13.96 -4.96
C ALA A 592 10.91 -12.77 -4.00
N ILE A 593 10.89 -13.05 -2.71
CA ILE A 593 10.87 -12.00 -1.69
C ILE A 593 12.28 -11.38 -1.62
N VAL A 594 12.36 -10.11 -1.96
CA VAL A 594 13.62 -9.38 -2.03
C VAL A 594 13.87 -8.63 -0.73
N LEU A 595 15.06 -8.74 -0.18
CA LEU A 595 15.59 -7.95 0.93
C LEU A 595 17.13 -7.95 0.87
N ASP A 596 17.74 -6.87 1.33
CA ASP A 596 19.21 -6.71 1.41
C ASP A 596 19.64 -6.39 2.85
N PRO A 597 19.92 -7.39 3.69
CA PRO A 597 20.39 -7.17 5.05
C PRO A 597 21.80 -6.59 5.14
N ASP A 598 22.60 -6.69 4.06
CA ASP A 598 23.99 -6.21 4.00
C ASP A 598 24.08 -4.74 3.56
N ASN A 599 22.95 -4.10 3.23
CA ASN A 599 22.88 -2.67 2.94
C ASN A 599 23.46 -1.87 4.12
N PRO A 600 24.53 -1.07 3.92
CA PRO A 600 25.24 -0.37 5.01
C PRO A 600 24.34 0.63 5.76
N TYR A 601 23.34 1.24 5.08
CA TYR A 601 22.38 2.14 5.70
C TYR A 601 21.38 1.42 6.63
N VAL A 602 21.19 0.11 6.43
CA VAL A 602 20.43 -0.76 7.33
C VAL A 602 21.34 -1.35 8.38
N LEU A 603 22.46 -1.94 7.97
CA LEU A 603 23.37 -2.69 8.85
C LEU A 603 24.01 -1.80 9.92
N GLY A 604 24.50 -0.60 9.55
CA GLY A 604 25.19 0.32 10.45
C GLY A 604 24.41 0.67 11.72
N PRO A 605 23.18 1.18 11.62
CA PRO A 605 22.31 1.42 12.76
C PRO A 605 22.08 0.18 13.64
N HIS A 606 21.97 -1.00 13.04
CA HIS A 606 21.77 -2.24 13.79
C HIS A 606 23.04 -2.74 14.47
N LEU A 607 24.23 -2.50 13.93
CA LEU A 607 25.51 -2.74 14.61
C LEU A 607 25.67 -1.81 15.84
N CYS A 608 25.30 -0.53 15.70
CA CYS A 608 25.25 0.40 16.82
C CYS A 608 24.30 -0.08 17.93
N ALA A 609 23.09 -0.51 17.57
CA ALA A 609 22.11 -1.04 18.50
C ALA A 609 22.60 -2.33 19.18
N ALA A 610 23.22 -3.23 18.42
CA ALA A 610 23.81 -4.46 18.95
C ALA A 610 24.95 -4.19 19.94
N ALA A 611 25.83 -3.21 19.64
CA ALA A 611 26.91 -2.79 20.54
C ALA A 611 26.40 -2.13 21.82
N ALA A 612 25.27 -1.44 21.76
CA ALA A 612 24.59 -0.85 22.92
C ALA A 612 23.90 -1.91 23.80
N GLU A 613 23.39 -2.98 23.22
CA GLU A 613 22.78 -4.11 23.96
C GLU A 613 23.83 -4.95 24.68
N ILE A 614 24.84 -5.37 23.95
CA ILE A 614 25.95 -6.17 24.41
C ILE A 614 27.17 -5.73 23.58
N PRO A 615 28.37 -5.46 24.16
CA PRO A 615 29.53 -5.10 23.34
C PRO A 615 29.77 -6.11 22.22
N LEU A 616 29.95 -5.61 20.98
CA LEU A 616 30.22 -6.47 19.82
C LEU A 616 31.63 -7.06 19.91
N THR A 617 31.77 -8.31 19.51
CA THR A 617 33.05 -9.02 19.42
C THR A 617 33.32 -9.43 17.98
N GLU A 618 34.54 -9.83 17.66
CA GLU A 618 34.89 -10.37 16.32
C GLU A 618 34.07 -11.63 15.99
N ASP A 619 33.78 -12.46 16.99
CA ASP A 619 32.95 -13.67 16.82
C ASP A 619 31.48 -13.37 16.47
N ASP A 620 31.01 -12.16 16.72
CA ASP A 620 29.64 -11.73 16.39
C ASP A 620 29.48 -11.36 14.91
N LEU A 621 30.55 -10.87 14.25
CA LEU A 621 30.47 -10.25 12.93
C LEU A 621 29.90 -11.18 11.85
N PRO A 622 30.27 -12.49 11.80
CA PRO A 622 29.67 -13.38 10.79
C PRO A 622 28.15 -13.53 10.92
N THR A 623 27.59 -13.24 12.08
CA THR A 623 26.13 -13.25 12.28
C THR A 623 25.44 -12.12 11.52
N PHE A 624 26.12 -10.98 11.32
CA PHE A 624 25.56 -9.77 10.72
C PHE A 624 25.74 -9.68 9.20
N GLY A 625 26.60 -10.51 8.60
CA GLY A 625 26.87 -10.53 7.16
C GLY A 625 28.34 -10.24 6.84
N ASP A 626 28.71 -10.43 5.58
CA ASP A 626 30.10 -10.35 5.13
C ASP A 626 30.64 -8.90 5.15
N THR A 627 29.78 -7.92 4.96
CA THR A 627 30.11 -6.47 4.97
C THR A 627 30.21 -5.88 6.38
N ALA A 628 29.89 -6.65 7.43
CA ALA A 628 29.80 -6.14 8.80
C ALA A 628 31.11 -5.56 9.32
N ALA A 629 32.27 -6.11 8.91
CA ALA A 629 33.57 -5.63 9.33
C ALA A 629 33.89 -4.23 8.76
N ASP A 630 33.59 -4.00 7.48
CA ASP A 630 33.81 -2.73 6.80
C ASP A 630 32.90 -1.64 7.34
N VAL A 631 31.60 -1.93 7.47
CA VAL A 631 30.63 -1.01 8.08
C VAL A 631 31.02 -0.67 9.53
N LEU A 632 31.52 -1.63 10.27
CA LEU A 632 31.98 -1.40 11.63
C LEU A 632 33.19 -0.45 11.68
N ALA A 633 34.14 -0.58 10.74
CA ALA A 633 35.28 0.32 10.64
C ALA A 633 34.84 1.77 10.38
N ASP A 634 33.84 1.95 9.49
CA ASP A 634 33.23 3.26 9.22
C ASP A 634 32.54 3.87 10.43
N LEU A 635 31.79 3.07 11.19
CA LEU A 635 31.13 3.51 12.42
C LEU A 635 32.15 3.93 13.51
N VAL A 636 33.30 3.29 13.54
CA VAL A 636 34.42 3.69 14.43
C VAL A 636 35.03 5.01 13.97
N SER A 637 35.25 5.19 12.65
CA SER A 637 35.77 6.44 12.09
C SER A 637 34.85 7.64 12.36
N GLN A 638 33.53 7.42 12.30
CA GLN A 638 32.49 8.41 12.62
C GLN A 638 32.34 8.67 14.14
N GLY A 639 33.06 7.92 14.99
CA GLY A 639 33.01 8.05 16.44
C GLY A 639 31.67 7.59 17.03
N LEU A 640 30.87 6.82 16.31
CA LEU A 640 29.65 6.21 16.83
C LEU A 640 29.95 5.00 17.71
N LEU A 641 30.95 4.22 17.32
CA LEU A 641 31.47 3.09 18.07
C LEU A 641 32.92 3.32 18.51
N ARG A 642 33.32 2.71 19.62
CA ARG A 642 34.69 2.71 20.11
C ARG A 642 35.17 1.28 20.31
N ARG A 643 36.32 0.92 19.71
CA ARG A 643 36.99 -0.36 19.92
C ARG A 643 37.71 -0.33 21.27
N ARG A 644 37.58 -1.39 22.06
CA ARG A 644 38.31 -1.70 23.29
C ARG A 644 38.78 -3.16 23.23
N PRO A 645 39.67 -3.62 24.13
CA PRO A 645 40.15 -5.01 24.15
C PRO A 645 39.00 -6.05 24.18
N ASN A 646 37.86 -5.72 24.79
CA ASN A 646 36.70 -6.62 24.92
C ASN A 646 35.62 -6.39 23.88
N GLY A 647 35.93 -5.69 22.77
CA GLY A 647 34.97 -5.47 21.69
C GLY A 647 34.66 -3.99 21.42
N TRP A 648 33.57 -3.76 20.67
CA TRP A 648 33.10 -2.42 20.28
C TRP A 648 31.93 -2.00 21.14
N PHE A 649 31.92 -0.73 21.52
CA PHE A 649 30.97 -0.13 22.46
C PHE A 649 30.31 1.08 21.82
N TRP A 650 29.03 1.25 22.05
CA TRP A 650 28.28 2.47 21.74
C TRP A 650 28.79 3.66 22.53
N THR A 651 28.95 4.82 21.91
CA THR A 651 29.62 5.99 22.50
C THR A 651 28.68 7.13 22.89
N LYS A 652 27.46 7.17 22.32
CA LYS A 652 26.57 8.29 22.53
C LYS A 652 25.61 8.07 23.69
N ARG A 653 24.95 9.16 24.16
CA ARG A 653 23.92 9.09 25.21
C ARG A 653 22.55 8.71 24.67
N GLU A 654 22.29 9.07 23.41
CA GLU A 654 21.08 8.75 22.68
C GLU A 654 20.94 7.24 22.51
N ARG A 655 19.73 6.79 22.29
CA ARG A 655 19.48 5.37 22.07
C ARG A 655 19.96 4.97 20.68
N ALA A 656 20.85 4.02 20.62
CA ALA A 656 21.32 3.49 19.33
C ALA A 656 20.18 2.95 18.43
N THR A 657 19.07 2.51 19.04
CA THR A 657 17.89 2.06 18.28
C THR A 657 17.15 3.18 17.53
N ASP A 658 17.36 4.44 17.92
CA ASP A 658 16.68 5.57 17.26
C ASP A 658 17.39 5.95 15.94
N LEU A 659 18.60 5.40 15.69
CA LEU A 659 19.28 5.51 14.39
C LEU A 659 18.59 4.68 13.28
N ALA A 660 17.85 3.64 13.65
CA ALA A 660 17.17 2.77 12.69
C ALA A 660 15.67 3.09 12.68
N ASP A 661 15.22 3.83 11.69
CA ASP A 661 13.78 3.93 11.39
C ASP A 661 13.37 2.73 10.53
N ILE A 662 12.85 1.70 11.19
CA ILE A 662 12.55 0.41 10.54
C ILE A 662 11.32 0.45 9.63
N ARG A 663 10.54 1.55 9.65
CA ARG A 663 9.32 1.69 8.85
C ARG A 663 9.28 2.92 7.96
N GLY A 664 10.19 3.86 8.19
CA GLY A 664 10.29 5.08 7.42
C GLY A 664 11.33 5.02 6.31
N GLY A 665 11.28 5.98 5.41
CA GLY A 665 12.25 6.15 4.33
C GLY A 665 13.58 6.78 4.77
N GLY A 666 13.79 6.97 6.10
CA GLY A 666 14.91 7.74 6.66
C GLY A 666 14.66 9.26 6.60
N GLY A 667 15.39 10.03 7.42
CA GLY A 667 15.29 11.49 7.47
C GLY A 667 14.47 12.03 8.65
N THR A 668 14.46 13.35 8.78
CA THR A 668 13.75 14.08 9.82
C THR A 668 12.25 14.13 9.50
N LEU A 669 11.40 13.99 10.50
CA LEU A 669 9.96 14.17 10.31
C LEU A 669 9.62 15.67 10.33
N ILE A 670 9.00 16.14 9.26
CA ILE A 670 8.46 17.49 9.16
C ILE A 670 7.07 17.51 9.79
N GLN A 671 6.88 18.33 10.81
CA GLN A 671 5.60 18.48 11.50
C GLN A 671 4.71 19.44 10.71
N VAL A 672 3.48 19.03 10.40
CA VAL A 672 2.48 19.88 9.74
C VAL A 672 1.62 20.54 10.81
N VAL A 673 1.75 21.86 10.96
CA VAL A 673 1.14 22.63 12.04
C VAL A 673 0.22 23.71 11.46
N GLU A 674 -1.02 23.77 11.96
CA GLU A 674 -1.96 24.83 11.60
C GLU A 674 -1.53 26.17 12.22
N SER A 675 -1.25 27.18 11.38
CA SER A 675 -0.65 28.46 11.81
C SER A 675 -1.54 29.24 12.77
N SER A 676 -2.89 29.20 12.57
CA SER A 676 -3.85 29.95 13.36
C SER A 676 -4.05 29.42 14.78
N THR A 677 -3.92 28.11 14.98
CA THR A 677 -4.23 27.43 16.26
C THR A 677 -3.03 26.80 16.94
N GLY A 678 -1.92 26.62 16.22
CA GLY A 678 -0.77 25.83 16.67
C GLY A 678 -1.04 24.32 16.76
N ARG A 679 -2.17 23.86 16.21
CA ARG A 679 -2.57 22.45 16.22
C ARG A 679 -1.64 21.63 15.31
N LEU A 680 -1.05 20.58 15.86
CA LEU A 680 -0.31 19.59 15.08
C LEU A 680 -1.33 18.71 14.33
N LEU A 681 -1.35 18.79 12.99
CA LEU A 681 -2.19 17.97 12.14
C LEU A 681 -1.58 16.58 11.92
N GLY A 682 -0.26 16.53 11.67
CA GLY A 682 0.43 15.28 11.37
C GLY A 682 1.91 15.51 11.12
N SER A 683 2.56 14.50 10.56
CA SER A 683 3.95 14.60 10.13
C SER A 683 4.13 13.97 8.75
N VAL A 684 5.08 14.49 7.99
CA VAL A 684 5.51 14.01 6.68
C VAL A 684 7.01 13.74 6.75
N ASP A 685 7.48 12.67 6.14
CA ASP A 685 8.91 12.43 6.02
C ASP A 685 9.58 13.49 5.14
N GLU A 686 10.78 13.88 5.50
CA GLU A 686 11.55 14.93 4.81
C GLU A 686 11.66 14.71 3.29
N PRO A 687 11.90 13.48 2.78
CA PRO A 687 11.87 13.20 1.34
C PRO A 687 10.57 13.59 0.65
N SER A 688 9.44 13.34 1.27
CA SER A 688 8.12 13.64 0.72
C SER A 688 7.69 15.09 0.98
N ALA A 689 8.33 15.79 1.92
CA ALA A 689 7.95 17.16 2.27
C ALA A 689 8.14 18.13 1.11
N HIS A 690 9.23 17.98 0.34
CA HIS A 690 9.53 18.82 -0.83
C HIS A 690 8.44 18.74 -1.92
N THR A 691 7.72 17.63 -2.00
CA THR A 691 6.67 17.43 -3.01
C THR A 691 5.26 17.60 -2.49
N THR A 692 5.04 17.49 -1.16
CA THR A 692 3.68 17.42 -0.59
C THR A 692 3.33 18.59 0.30
N VAL A 693 4.34 19.20 0.98
CA VAL A 693 4.14 20.33 1.92
C VAL A 693 5.11 21.47 1.65
N HIS A 694 5.57 21.65 0.38
CA HIS A 694 6.29 22.85 -0.03
C HIS A 694 5.42 24.09 0.12
N THR A 695 6.03 25.27 0.21
CA THR A 695 5.30 26.54 0.25
C THR A 695 4.37 26.65 -0.98
N GLY A 696 3.11 26.98 -0.75
CA GLY A 696 2.06 27.06 -1.77
C GLY A 696 1.37 25.73 -2.11
N ALA A 697 1.78 24.59 -1.52
CA ALA A 697 1.14 23.29 -1.75
C ALA A 697 -0.28 23.25 -1.15
N VAL A 698 -1.18 22.52 -1.83
CA VAL A 698 -2.50 22.17 -1.31
C VAL A 698 -2.40 20.83 -0.59
N TYR A 699 -2.51 20.87 0.74
CA TYR A 699 -2.39 19.71 1.61
C TYR A 699 -3.77 19.24 2.06
N LEU A 700 -4.08 17.96 1.89
CA LEU A 700 -5.35 17.35 2.29
C LEU A 700 -5.15 16.53 3.59
N HIS A 701 -5.89 16.85 4.64
CA HIS A 701 -5.84 16.15 5.92
C HIS A 701 -7.26 15.84 6.42
N GLN A 702 -7.58 14.55 6.61
CA GLN A 702 -8.88 14.05 7.10
C GLN A 702 -10.12 14.65 6.40
N GLY A 703 -10.00 14.92 5.08
CA GLY A 703 -11.08 15.53 4.30
C GLY A 703 -11.10 17.06 4.32
N GLU A 704 -10.32 17.71 5.17
CA GLU A 704 -10.12 19.15 5.20
C GLU A 704 -8.92 19.55 4.32
N THR A 705 -9.06 20.66 3.62
CA THR A 705 -8.02 21.20 2.72
C THR A 705 -7.29 22.36 3.37
N PHE A 706 -5.98 22.33 3.27
CA PHE A 706 -5.08 23.35 3.80
C PHE A 706 -4.16 23.87 2.70
N LEU A 707 -3.79 25.14 2.78
CA LEU A 707 -2.72 25.72 1.97
C LEU A 707 -1.45 25.82 2.84
N VAL A 708 -0.31 25.34 2.31
CA VAL A 708 0.98 25.45 2.98
C VAL A 708 1.50 26.88 2.82
N GLU A 709 1.62 27.60 3.93
CA GLU A 709 2.13 28.97 3.96
C GLU A 709 3.65 29.01 3.89
N HIS A 710 4.30 28.10 4.63
CA HIS A 710 5.75 28.07 4.71
C HIS A 710 6.25 26.68 5.11
N LEU A 711 7.31 26.21 4.44
CA LEU A 711 8.08 25.01 4.80
C LEU A 711 9.43 25.44 5.36
N ASP A 712 9.67 25.18 6.64
CA ASP A 712 10.94 25.37 7.32
C ASP A 712 11.60 24.02 7.52
N LEU A 713 12.61 23.72 6.68
CA LEU A 713 13.34 22.44 6.71
C LEU A 713 14.28 22.36 7.92
N ASP A 714 14.86 23.49 8.36
CA ASP A 714 15.77 23.55 9.49
C ASP A 714 15.04 23.30 10.82
N ALA A 715 13.86 23.92 10.97
CA ALA A 715 13.01 23.69 12.14
C ALA A 715 12.20 22.38 12.05
N GLY A 716 12.13 21.77 10.87
CA GLY A 716 11.33 20.55 10.62
C GLY A 716 9.82 20.81 10.74
N VAL A 717 9.33 21.97 10.25
CA VAL A 717 7.92 22.39 10.38
C VAL A 717 7.39 22.90 9.05
N ALA A 718 6.19 22.46 8.69
CA ALA A 718 5.36 23.06 7.63
C ALA A 718 4.15 23.75 8.26
N LEU A 719 4.04 25.07 8.08
CA LEU A 719 2.91 25.87 8.55
C LEU A 719 1.80 25.86 7.49
N VAL A 720 0.58 25.56 7.92
CA VAL A 720 -0.57 25.47 7.02
C VAL A 720 -1.76 26.27 7.55
N SER A 721 -2.59 26.79 6.65
CA SER A 721 -3.87 27.42 6.97
C SER A 721 -5.03 26.74 6.27
N GLY A 722 -6.19 26.71 6.92
CA GLY A 722 -7.41 26.17 6.32
C GLY A 722 -7.79 26.97 5.06
N ALA A 723 -8.02 26.28 3.95
CA ALA A 723 -8.33 26.88 2.66
C ALA A 723 -9.24 25.94 1.84
N ALA A 724 -9.93 26.50 0.86
CA ALA A 724 -10.76 25.74 -0.08
C ALA A 724 -10.45 26.16 -1.52
N PRO A 725 -9.22 25.92 -2.01
CA PRO A 725 -8.87 26.25 -3.38
C PRO A 725 -9.65 25.36 -4.37
N ASP A 726 -9.97 25.91 -5.55
CA ASP A 726 -10.58 25.18 -6.65
C ASP A 726 -9.57 24.39 -7.50
N TYR A 727 -8.30 24.37 -7.06
CA TYR A 727 -7.19 23.70 -7.70
C TYR A 727 -6.45 22.75 -6.74
N SER A 728 -5.72 21.83 -7.31
CA SER A 728 -4.70 20.99 -6.64
C SER A 728 -3.31 21.36 -7.14
N THR A 729 -2.27 21.01 -6.37
CA THR A 729 -0.87 21.32 -6.70
C THR A 729 -0.10 20.04 -7.00
N PHE A 730 0.84 20.14 -7.97
CA PHE A 730 1.72 19.06 -8.39
C PHE A 730 3.14 19.59 -8.50
N ALA A 731 4.03 19.11 -7.65
CA ALA A 731 5.44 19.48 -7.67
C ALA A 731 6.11 18.97 -8.95
N ARG A 732 7.00 19.78 -9.52
CA ARG A 732 7.89 19.43 -10.64
C ARG A 732 9.32 19.38 -10.14
N ASP A 733 10.03 18.33 -10.51
CA ASP A 733 11.42 18.15 -10.13
C ASP A 733 12.32 17.87 -11.32
N ILE A 734 13.58 18.20 -11.14
CA ILE A 734 14.68 17.81 -12.03
C ILE A 734 15.46 16.72 -11.32
N THR A 735 15.70 15.64 -12.04
CA THR A 735 16.48 14.50 -11.54
C THR A 735 17.72 14.32 -12.41
N ASP A 736 18.88 14.28 -11.79
CA ASP A 736 20.17 13.94 -12.39
C ASP A 736 20.72 12.67 -11.75
N ILE A 737 21.50 11.89 -12.52
CA ILE A 737 22.07 10.64 -12.05
C ILE A 737 23.52 10.53 -12.48
N SER A 738 24.39 10.08 -11.60
CA SER A 738 25.80 9.79 -11.91
C SER A 738 26.19 8.39 -11.44
N ILE A 739 27.07 7.73 -12.20
CA ILE A 739 27.54 6.38 -11.91
C ILE A 739 28.71 6.47 -10.94
N ILE A 740 28.52 5.91 -9.72
CA ILE A 740 29.63 5.77 -8.76
C ILE A 740 30.48 4.57 -9.14
N SER A 741 29.87 3.41 -9.37
CA SER A 741 30.59 2.18 -9.75
C SER A 741 29.67 1.18 -10.45
N ALA A 742 30.18 0.50 -11.47
CA ALA A 742 29.54 -0.64 -12.10
C ALA A 742 30.09 -1.94 -11.49
N HIS A 743 29.23 -2.68 -10.78
CA HIS A 743 29.64 -3.94 -10.13
C HIS A 743 29.59 -5.13 -11.07
N ARG A 744 28.59 -5.16 -11.94
CA ARG A 744 28.36 -6.24 -12.92
C ARG A 744 27.94 -5.65 -14.26
N SER A 745 28.41 -6.24 -15.34
CA SER A 745 28.02 -5.87 -16.69
C SER A 745 28.03 -7.09 -17.59
N HIS A 746 27.07 -7.17 -18.52
CA HIS A 746 27.07 -8.17 -19.57
C HIS A 746 26.40 -7.64 -20.85
N PRO A 747 26.75 -8.16 -22.03
CA PRO A 747 26.08 -7.80 -23.27
C PRO A 747 24.59 -8.13 -23.23
N LEU A 748 23.76 -7.23 -23.75
CA LEU A 748 22.33 -7.45 -23.97
C LEU A 748 22.02 -6.98 -25.40
N GLY A 749 21.87 -7.94 -26.33
CA GLY A 749 21.82 -7.63 -27.75
C GLY A 749 23.07 -6.85 -28.23
N PRO A 750 22.90 -5.77 -28.98
CA PRO A 750 24.00 -4.87 -29.38
C PRO A 750 24.37 -3.87 -28.27
N GLY A 751 23.62 -3.81 -27.18
CA GLY A 751 23.85 -2.96 -26.04
C GLY A 751 24.55 -3.68 -24.88
N THR A 752 24.65 -2.99 -23.75
CA THR A 752 25.21 -3.54 -22.51
C THR A 752 24.27 -3.27 -21.33
N LEU A 753 24.05 -4.30 -20.54
CA LEU A 753 23.33 -4.20 -19.28
C LEU A 753 24.31 -4.11 -18.11
N HIS A 754 24.05 -3.21 -17.19
CA HIS A 754 24.89 -2.93 -16.03
C HIS A 754 24.09 -2.99 -14.73
N PHE A 755 24.79 -3.28 -13.63
CA PHE A 755 24.28 -3.14 -12.27
C PHE A 755 25.38 -2.56 -11.38
N GLY A 756 25.03 -1.58 -10.54
CA GLY A 756 26.02 -0.94 -9.68
C GLY A 756 25.45 0.15 -8.78
N GLU A 757 26.33 0.97 -8.26
CA GLU A 757 26.00 2.11 -7.40
C GLU A 757 25.92 3.39 -8.20
N VAL A 758 24.90 4.19 -7.89
CA VAL A 758 24.63 5.49 -8.51
C VAL A 758 24.35 6.54 -7.43
N GLU A 759 24.59 7.79 -7.78
CA GLU A 759 24.14 8.95 -7.00
C GLU A 759 23.05 9.67 -7.80
N VAL A 760 21.86 9.77 -7.24
CA VAL A 760 20.71 10.44 -7.83
C VAL A 760 20.52 11.76 -7.11
N THR A 761 20.56 12.86 -7.85
CA THR A 761 20.28 14.21 -7.33
C THR A 761 18.93 14.67 -7.85
N ARG A 762 18.03 15.02 -6.93
CA ARG A 762 16.67 15.47 -7.23
C ARG A 762 16.42 16.83 -6.61
N GLN A 763 15.86 17.74 -7.36
CA GLN A 763 15.47 19.07 -6.89
C GLN A 763 14.07 19.41 -7.37
N VAL A 764 13.19 19.77 -6.44
CA VAL A 764 11.87 20.32 -6.77
C VAL A 764 12.05 21.79 -7.11
N VAL A 765 11.75 22.18 -8.35
CA VAL A 765 12.03 23.50 -8.90
C VAL A 765 10.79 24.35 -9.13
N SER A 766 9.61 23.73 -9.25
CA SER A 766 8.33 24.44 -9.39
C SER A 766 7.15 23.54 -9.02
N TYR A 767 5.95 24.10 -9.04
CA TYR A 767 4.73 23.34 -8.92
C TYR A 767 3.63 23.87 -9.82
N LEU A 768 2.86 22.94 -10.40
CA LEU A 768 1.72 23.23 -11.24
C LEU A 768 0.44 23.34 -10.40
N LYS A 769 -0.40 24.29 -10.74
CA LYS A 769 -1.77 24.41 -10.23
C LYS A 769 -2.74 23.89 -11.27
N ARG A 770 -3.55 22.87 -10.95
CA ARG A 770 -4.58 22.31 -11.85
C ARG A 770 -5.95 22.44 -11.21
N ARG A 771 -6.93 22.93 -11.94
CA ARG A 771 -8.33 22.98 -11.50
C ARG A 771 -8.86 21.57 -11.23
N ILE A 772 -9.56 21.40 -10.11
CA ILE A 772 -10.05 20.08 -9.68
C ILE A 772 -11.12 19.56 -10.65
N GLN A 773 -11.99 20.44 -11.19
CA GLN A 773 -13.10 20.02 -12.02
C GLN A 773 -12.73 19.82 -13.50
N SER A 774 -11.95 20.74 -14.08
CA SER A 774 -11.61 20.72 -15.51
C SER A 774 -10.26 20.08 -15.82
N GLY A 775 -9.37 19.92 -14.82
CA GLY A 775 -7.98 19.52 -15.05
C GLY A 775 -7.11 20.60 -15.72
N GLU A 776 -7.68 21.79 -15.98
CA GLU A 776 -7.02 22.90 -16.63
C GLU A 776 -5.82 23.39 -15.81
N MET A 777 -4.70 23.66 -16.49
CA MET A 777 -3.53 24.26 -15.85
C MET A 777 -3.78 25.75 -15.60
N VAL A 778 -3.70 26.16 -14.32
CA VAL A 778 -3.96 27.53 -13.88
C VAL A 778 -2.67 28.31 -13.73
N GLY A 779 -1.55 27.65 -13.41
CA GLY A 779 -0.26 28.30 -13.21
C GLY A 779 0.88 27.32 -12.95
N ASP A 780 2.10 27.80 -13.15
CA ASP A 780 3.38 27.16 -12.80
C ASP A 780 4.16 28.14 -11.93
N GLU A 781 4.40 27.78 -10.68
CA GLU A 781 5.03 28.64 -9.69
C GLU A 781 6.43 28.10 -9.35
N PRO A 782 7.48 28.92 -9.40
CA PRO A 782 8.83 28.47 -9.07
C PRO A 782 8.98 28.19 -7.58
N LEU A 783 9.86 27.24 -7.26
CA LEU A 783 10.29 26.89 -5.91
C LEU A 783 11.81 26.94 -5.82
N ASP A 784 12.32 27.43 -4.69
CA ASP A 784 13.75 27.43 -4.34
C ASP A 784 13.98 26.45 -3.20
N LEU A 785 13.93 25.15 -3.51
CA LEU A 785 14.19 24.08 -2.55
C LEU A 785 15.59 23.50 -2.78
N PRO A 786 16.31 23.08 -1.71
CA PRO A 786 17.62 22.50 -1.87
C PRO A 786 17.59 21.18 -2.64
N PRO A 787 18.63 20.89 -3.47
CA PRO A 787 18.76 19.57 -4.07
C PRO A 787 18.98 18.50 -3.00
N ARG A 788 18.53 17.28 -3.28
CA ARG A 788 18.68 16.13 -2.41
C ARG A 788 19.40 15.02 -3.17
N THR A 789 20.39 14.43 -2.54
CA THR A 789 21.15 13.32 -3.10
C THR A 789 20.76 12.00 -2.46
N LEU A 790 20.65 10.97 -3.28
CA LEU A 790 20.37 9.59 -2.90
C LEU A 790 21.46 8.68 -3.47
N ARG A 791 22.31 8.12 -2.64
CA ARG A 791 23.20 7.04 -3.06
C ARG A 791 22.45 5.73 -2.98
N THR A 792 22.32 5.04 -4.12
CA THR A 792 21.51 3.85 -4.24
C THR A 792 22.07 2.88 -5.26
N ARG A 793 21.36 1.78 -5.51
CA ARG A 793 21.68 0.81 -6.56
C ARG A 793 20.75 0.97 -7.73
N ALA A 794 21.31 0.79 -8.94
CA ALA A 794 20.58 0.85 -10.20
C ALA A 794 20.93 -0.33 -11.09
N VAL A 795 19.97 -0.70 -11.92
CA VAL A 795 20.18 -1.43 -13.17
C VAL A 795 20.04 -0.42 -14.31
N TRP A 796 20.96 -0.47 -15.30
CA TRP A 796 20.85 0.38 -16.47
C TRP A 796 21.35 -0.33 -17.72
N TRP A 797 20.81 0.07 -18.84
CA TRP A 797 21.26 -0.41 -20.14
C TRP A 797 21.68 0.74 -21.03
N THR A 798 22.70 0.44 -21.86
CA THR A 798 23.27 1.41 -22.80
C THR A 798 23.16 0.89 -24.22
N LEU A 799 22.97 1.82 -25.16
CA LEU A 799 23.01 1.52 -26.59
C LEU A 799 24.02 2.48 -27.28
N PRO A 800 24.99 1.93 -28.05
CA PRO A 800 25.95 2.72 -28.78
C PRO A 800 25.30 3.59 -29.87
N ALA A 801 25.91 4.71 -30.19
CA ALA A 801 25.37 5.69 -31.13
C ALA A 801 25.13 5.12 -32.54
N ASP A 802 26.02 4.24 -33.03
CA ASP A 802 25.89 3.56 -34.33
C ASP A 802 24.71 2.57 -34.37
N VAL A 803 24.30 2.03 -33.23
CA VAL A 803 23.14 1.14 -33.10
C VAL A 803 21.81 1.93 -33.12
N VAL A 804 21.79 3.12 -32.53
CA VAL A 804 20.56 3.93 -32.46
C VAL A 804 20.40 4.92 -33.62
N ALA A 805 21.50 5.24 -34.34
CA ALA A 805 21.46 6.16 -35.47
C ALA A 805 20.43 5.79 -36.56
N PRO A 806 20.24 4.50 -36.94
CA PRO A 806 19.19 4.13 -37.87
C PRO A 806 17.77 4.43 -37.42
N LEU A 807 17.52 4.45 -36.11
CA LEU A 807 16.21 4.84 -35.57
C LEU A 807 15.99 6.36 -35.70
N ALA A 808 16.99 7.15 -35.39
CA ALA A 808 16.94 8.60 -35.60
C ALA A 808 16.74 8.95 -37.10
N GLU A 809 17.42 8.25 -38.02
CA GLU A 809 17.27 8.43 -39.49
C GLU A 809 15.86 8.09 -39.97
N GLN A 810 15.15 7.18 -39.30
CA GLN A 810 13.75 6.85 -39.55
C GLN A 810 12.78 7.87 -38.95
N GLY A 811 13.28 8.88 -38.20
CA GLY A 811 12.50 9.97 -37.65
C GLY A 811 11.92 9.70 -36.26
N PHE A 812 12.42 8.67 -35.55
CA PHE A 812 12.04 8.46 -34.14
C PHE A 812 12.78 9.43 -33.22
N ASP A 813 12.08 9.91 -32.19
CA ASP A 813 12.68 10.70 -31.12
C ASP A 813 13.39 9.76 -30.14
N LEU A 814 14.72 9.74 -30.14
CA LEU A 814 15.54 8.84 -29.31
C LEU A 814 15.35 9.14 -27.81
N GLY A 815 15.28 10.40 -27.41
CA GLY A 815 15.01 10.82 -26.05
C GLY A 815 13.63 10.39 -25.59
N GLY A 816 12.60 10.68 -26.38
CA GLY A 816 11.23 10.26 -26.13
C GLY A 816 11.04 8.75 -26.15
N SER A 817 11.80 8.03 -26.99
CA SER A 817 11.80 6.55 -27.04
C SER A 817 12.38 5.93 -25.77
N ALA A 818 13.52 6.43 -25.31
CA ALA A 818 14.16 5.99 -24.07
C ALA A 818 13.27 6.28 -22.85
N HIS A 819 12.64 7.44 -22.80
CA HIS A 819 11.74 7.87 -21.74
C HIS A 819 10.47 7.03 -21.69
N ALA A 820 9.88 6.71 -22.83
CA ALA A 820 8.72 5.83 -22.91
C ALA A 820 9.06 4.38 -22.47
N ALA A 821 10.24 3.88 -22.88
CA ALA A 821 10.73 2.56 -22.45
C ALA A 821 11.01 2.52 -20.94
N GLU A 822 11.60 3.58 -20.36
CA GLU A 822 11.82 3.73 -18.92
C GLU A 822 10.50 3.64 -18.13
N HIS A 823 9.49 4.44 -18.50
CA HIS A 823 8.20 4.46 -17.81
C HIS A 823 7.52 3.09 -17.79
N ALA A 824 7.51 2.42 -18.93
CA ALA A 824 6.91 1.09 -19.03
C ALA A 824 7.74 0.05 -18.24
N ALA A 825 9.07 0.13 -18.28
CA ALA A 825 9.96 -0.76 -17.53
C ALA A 825 9.76 -0.62 -16.02
N ILE A 826 9.67 0.61 -15.50
CA ILE A 826 9.29 0.87 -14.10
C ILE A 826 7.90 0.30 -13.80
N GLY A 827 6.96 0.43 -14.71
CA GLY A 827 5.62 -0.12 -14.58
C GLY A 827 5.61 -1.64 -14.42
N LEU A 828 6.43 -2.34 -15.19
CA LEU A 828 6.47 -3.82 -15.25
C LEU A 828 7.42 -4.48 -14.24
N LEU A 829 8.41 -3.78 -13.67
CA LEU A 829 9.36 -4.37 -12.71
C LEU A 829 8.68 -5.05 -11.50
N PRO A 830 7.54 -4.56 -10.96
CA PRO A 830 6.83 -5.23 -9.87
C PRO A 830 6.37 -6.67 -10.19
N LEU A 831 6.30 -7.06 -11.44
CA LEU A 831 6.00 -8.44 -11.84
C LEU A 831 7.18 -9.41 -11.56
N PHE A 832 8.41 -8.89 -11.50
CA PHE A 832 9.65 -9.65 -11.37
C PHE A 832 10.31 -9.49 -9.98
N ALA A 833 10.04 -8.37 -9.31
CA ALA A 833 10.53 -8.05 -7.97
C ALA A 833 9.38 -7.64 -7.07
N THR A 834 9.45 -7.98 -5.77
CA THR A 834 8.40 -7.64 -4.79
C THR A 834 8.43 -6.17 -4.38
N CYS A 835 8.34 -5.26 -5.35
CA CYS A 835 8.31 -3.80 -5.15
C CYS A 835 6.96 -3.19 -5.52
N ASP A 836 6.71 -1.97 -5.06
CA ASP A 836 5.72 -1.08 -5.65
C ASP A 836 6.44 -0.14 -6.64
N ARG A 837 5.71 0.34 -7.66
CA ARG A 837 6.27 1.34 -8.60
C ARG A 837 6.80 2.60 -7.88
N TRP A 838 6.36 2.86 -6.65
CA TRP A 838 6.83 3.98 -5.82
C TRP A 838 8.15 3.70 -5.11
N ASP A 839 8.57 2.43 -5.03
CA ASP A 839 9.85 2.01 -4.43
C ASP A 839 11.04 2.15 -5.39
N ILE A 840 10.77 2.44 -6.67
CA ILE A 840 11.76 2.53 -7.75
C ILE A 840 11.61 3.84 -8.51
N GLY A 841 12.70 4.36 -9.04
CA GLY A 841 12.75 5.53 -9.93
C GLY A 841 13.49 5.21 -11.21
N GLY A 842 13.48 6.14 -12.16
CA GLY A 842 14.26 6.02 -13.38
C GLY A 842 14.74 7.38 -13.88
N VAL A 843 15.69 7.31 -14.78
CA VAL A 843 16.21 8.42 -15.57
C VAL A 843 16.64 7.88 -16.93
N SER A 844 16.25 8.55 -17.99
CA SER A 844 16.65 8.22 -19.35
C SER A 844 17.23 9.43 -20.05
N THR A 845 18.22 9.18 -20.89
CA THR A 845 18.88 10.23 -21.67
C THR A 845 19.41 9.68 -23.00
N GLU A 846 19.32 10.48 -24.02
CA GLU A 846 19.88 10.16 -25.34
C GLU A 846 21.41 10.08 -25.30
N LEU A 847 22.07 10.89 -24.47
CA LEU A 847 23.51 10.92 -24.29
C LEU A 847 23.87 11.18 -22.83
N HIS A 848 24.21 10.13 -22.10
CA HIS A 848 24.59 10.24 -20.70
C HIS A 848 26.06 10.65 -20.54
N ALA A 849 26.35 11.55 -19.60
CA ALA A 849 27.69 12.11 -19.43
C ALA A 849 28.78 11.05 -19.11
N ASP A 850 28.43 10.05 -18.26
CA ASP A 850 29.39 9.03 -17.81
C ASP A 850 29.57 7.89 -18.83
N THR A 851 28.54 7.59 -19.63
CA THR A 851 28.57 6.47 -20.58
C THR A 851 28.90 6.91 -22.01
N GLY A 852 28.62 8.16 -22.37
CA GLY A 852 28.72 8.68 -23.76
C GLY A 852 27.72 8.00 -24.71
N GLN A 853 26.66 7.39 -24.23
CA GLN A 853 25.69 6.59 -24.96
C GLN A 853 24.25 6.88 -24.52
N LEU A 854 23.28 6.49 -25.35
CA LEU A 854 21.90 6.41 -24.91
C LEU A 854 21.83 5.48 -23.71
N THR A 855 21.28 5.97 -22.61
CA THR A 855 21.26 5.24 -21.34
C THR A 855 19.90 5.38 -20.67
N VAL A 856 19.38 4.25 -20.17
CA VAL A 856 18.17 4.19 -19.35
C VAL A 856 18.51 3.54 -18.02
N PHE A 857 18.25 4.24 -16.95
CA PHE A 857 18.44 3.79 -15.57
C PHE A 857 17.10 3.45 -14.93
N VAL A 858 17.10 2.36 -14.14
CA VAL A 858 16.04 2.06 -13.16
C VAL A 858 16.73 1.79 -11.82
N TYR A 859 16.40 2.59 -10.80
CA TYR A 859 17.10 2.57 -9.51
C TYR A 859 16.14 2.37 -8.34
N ASP A 860 16.68 1.80 -7.25
CA ASP A 860 15.94 1.64 -5.99
C ASP A 860 15.74 3.01 -5.32
N GLY A 861 14.52 3.34 -4.91
CA GLY A 861 14.17 4.61 -4.27
C GLY A 861 14.65 4.73 -2.80
N HIS A 862 15.57 3.88 -2.36
CA HIS A 862 16.03 3.78 -0.98
C HIS A 862 17.56 3.83 -0.91
N ALA A 863 18.08 4.48 0.13
CA ALA A 863 19.52 4.58 0.37
C ALA A 863 20.20 3.20 0.43
N GLY A 864 21.26 3.03 -0.35
CA GLY A 864 22.00 1.77 -0.48
C GLY A 864 21.26 0.66 -1.23
N GLY A 865 20.05 0.92 -1.72
CA GLY A 865 19.22 -0.03 -2.44
C GLY A 865 18.36 -0.92 -1.53
N ALA A 866 17.34 -1.53 -2.13
CA ALA A 866 16.45 -2.49 -1.50
C ALA A 866 16.55 -3.89 -2.15
N GLY A 867 17.34 -4.01 -3.23
CA GLY A 867 17.57 -5.22 -3.99
C GLY A 867 16.64 -5.39 -5.21
N PHE A 868 15.79 -4.41 -5.51
CA PHE A 868 14.87 -4.47 -6.65
C PHE A 868 15.63 -4.33 -7.98
N ALA A 869 16.55 -3.35 -8.07
CA ALA A 869 17.42 -3.16 -9.23
C ALA A 869 18.30 -4.41 -9.49
N GLU A 870 18.80 -5.05 -8.43
CA GLU A 870 19.55 -6.30 -8.56
C GLU A 870 18.69 -7.42 -9.17
N ARG A 871 17.43 -7.52 -8.75
CA ARG A 871 16.49 -8.48 -9.32
C ARG A 871 16.14 -8.14 -10.77
N GLY A 872 15.97 -6.86 -11.10
CA GLY A 872 15.81 -6.37 -12.48
C GLY A 872 16.98 -6.78 -13.37
N TYR A 873 18.22 -6.62 -12.90
CA TYR A 873 19.41 -7.10 -13.58
C TYR A 873 19.40 -8.61 -13.82
N ALA A 874 19.06 -9.39 -12.81
CA ALA A 874 19.04 -10.85 -12.91
C ALA A 874 17.93 -11.40 -13.84
N ARG A 875 16.86 -10.64 -14.08
CA ARG A 875 15.71 -11.02 -14.90
C ARG A 875 15.49 -10.06 -16.08
N ALA A 876 16.53 -9.36 -16.51
CA ALA A 876 16.42 -8.27 -17.46
C ALA A 876 15.77 -8.68 -18.80
N THR A 877 16.12 -9.81 -19.37
CA THR A 877 15.54 -10.27 -20.63
C THR A 877 14.03 -10.47 -20.52
N ASP A 878 13.57 -11.19 -19.50
CA ASP A 878 12.15 -11.45 -19.30
C ASP A 878 11.39 -10.14 -19.00
N TRP A 879 11.98 -9.27 -18.17
CA TRP A 879 11.42 -7.99 -17.81
C TRP A 879 11.28 -7.05 -19.00
N LEU A 880 12.34 -6.87 -19.80
CA LEU A 880 12.31 -5.97 -20.95
C LEU A 880 11.47 -6.52 -22.09
N THR A 881 11.37 -7.86 -22.23
CA THR A 881 10.43 -8.50 -23.16
C THR A 881 8.99 -8.19 -22.77
N ALA A 882 8.61 -8.39 -21.51
CA ALA A 882 7.29 -8.04 -21.02
C ALA A 882 6.99 -6.52 -21.16
N THR A 883 8.01 -5.67 -20.94
CA THR A 883 7.91 -4.22 -21.15
C THR A 883 7.57 -3.88 -22.60
N ARG A 884 8.30 -4.49 -23.54
CA ARG A 884 8.08 -4.32 -24.98
C ARG A 884 6.68 -4.79 -25.40
N GLU A 885 6.25 -5.94 -24.89
CA GLU A 885 4.93 -6.52 -25.14
C GLU A 885 3.81 -5.63 -24.61
N ALA A 886 3.95 -5.10 -23.39
CA ALA A 886 2.98 -4.18 -22.79
C ALA A 886 2.79 -2.91 -23.63
N ILE A 887 3.88 -2.34 -24.16
CA ILE A 887 3.79 -1.16 -25.03
C ILE A 887 3.11 -1.53 -26.36
N ALA A 888 3.50 -2.66 -26.98
CA ALA A 888 3.07 -3.05 -28.29
C ALA A 888 1.60 -3.53 -28.34
N SER A 889 1.14 -4.20 -27.28
CA SER A 889 -0.24 -4.71 -27.19
C SER A 889 -1.29 -3.62 -26.94
N CYS A 890 -0.88 -2.44 -26.50
CA CYS A 890 -1.81 -1.34 -26.26
C CYS A 890 -2.28 -0.71 -27.58
N GLU A 891 -3.60 -0.58 -27.77
CA GLU A 891 -4.21 -0.08 -29.00
C GLU A 891 -4.10 1.43 -29.22
N CYS A 892 -3.59 2.20 -28.26
CA CYS A 892 -3.46 3.65 -28.40
C CYS A 892 -2.37 4.04 -29.41
N ASP A 893 -2.55 5.16 -30.12
CA ASP A 893 -1.62 5.60 -31.18
C ASP A 893 -0.32 6.23 -30.65
N ARG A 894 -0.41 7.05 -29.61
CA ARG A 894 0.68 7.92 -29.15
C ARG A 894 1.20 7.63 -27.74
N GLY A 895 0.51 6.77 -27.00
CA GLY A 895 0.78 6.50 -25.60
C GLY A 895 -0.39 6.90 -24.72
N CYS A 896 -0.58 6.15 -23.65
CA CYS A 896 -1.62 6.36 -22.65
C CYS A 896 -1.14 5.82 -21.28
N PRO A 897 -1.88 6.06 -20.20
CA PRO A 897 -1.54 5.54 -18.87
C PRO A 897 -1.40 4.01 -18.82
N SER A 898 -2.12 3.27 -19.70
CA SER A 898 -2.01 1.80 -19.79
C SER A 898 -0.71 1.29 -20.43
N CYS A 899 0.15 2.15 -20.98
CA CYS A 899 1.39 1.70 -21.64
C CYS A 899 2.63 2.51 -21.25
N ILE A 900 2.73 3.80 -21.62
CA ILE A 900 3.98 4.57 -21.47
C ILE A 900 3.84 5.83 -20.60
N GLN A 901 2.63 6.32 -20.30
CA GLN A 901 2.49 7.48 -19.43
C GLN A 901 2.64 7.11 -17.96
N SER A 902 3.40 7.90 -17.21
CA SER A 902 3.64 7.71 -15.79
C SER A 902 3.12 8.86 -14.95
N PRO A 903 2.34 8.60 -13.88
CA PRO A 903 1.92 9.64 -12.95
C PRO A 903 3.07 10.18 -12.08
N LYS A 904 4.27 9.60 -12.19
CA LYS A 904 5.49 10.02 -11.48
C LYS A 904 6.40 10.89 -12.34
N CYS A 905 6.06 11.09 -13.62
CA CYS A 905 6.92 11.82 -14.53
C CYS A 905 7.05 13.30 -14.13
N GLY A 906 8.27 13.74 -13.81
CA GLY A 906 8.58 15.13 -13.49
C GLY A 906 8.43 16.07 -14.70
N ASN A 907 8.58 15.52 -15.92
CA ASN A 907 8.49 16.26 -17.19
C ASN A 907 7.06 16.31 -17.77
N GLY A 908 6.05 15.81 -17.04
CA GLY A 908 4.68 15.84 -17.52
C GLY A 908 4.41 14.93 -18.73
N ASN A 909 5.14 13.82 -18.83
CA ASN A 909 5.06 12.85 -19.94
C ASN A 909 5.43 13.42 -21.32
N ASP A 910 6.36 14.34 -21.40
CA ASP A 910 6.79 14.97 -22.63
C ASP A 910 8.33 15.15 -22.64
N PRO A 911 9.05 14.70 -23.70
CA PRO A 911 8.53 13.94 -24.85
C PRO A 911 8.36 12.44 -24.55
N LEU A 912 7.44 11.77 -25.24
CA LEU A 912 7.28 10.32 -25.27
C LEU A 912 7.05 9.83 -26.70
N ASP A 913 7.86 8.85 -27.16
CA ASP A 913 7.67 8.18 -28.45
C ASP A 913 7.37 6.69 -28.26
N LYS A 914 6.09 6.32 -28.35
CA LYS A 914 5.65 4.94 -28.19
C LYS A 914 6.25 3.98 -29.23
N ARG A 915 6.28 4.40 -30.51
CA ARG A 915 6.79 3.56 -31.59
C ARG A 915 8.30 3.40 -31.49
N GLY A 916 8.99 4.49 -31.23
CA GLY A 916 10.42 4.49 -31.00
C GLY A 916 10.82 3.61 -29.83
N ALA A 917 10.07 3.61 -28.73
CA ALA A 917 10.30 2.73 -27.57
C ALA A 917 10.22 1.24 -27.95
N ILE A 918 9.23 0.83 -28.76
CA ILE A 918 9.13 -0.56 -29.24
C ILE A 918 10.37 -0.94 -30.05
N HIS A 919 10.76 -0.10 -31.02
CA HIS A 919 11.95 -0.36 -31.86
C HIS A 919 13.24 -0.36 -31.04
N LEU A 920 13.36 0.53 -30.03
CA LEU A 920 14.51 0.58 -29.13
C LEU A 920 14.64 -0.73 -28.33
N LEU A 921 13.53 -1.22 -27.79
CA LEU A 921 13.49 -2.48 -27.02
C LEU A 921 13.69 -3.70 -27.94
N ASP A 922 13.11 -3.71 -29.16
CA ASP A 922 13.37 -4.76 -30.15
C ASP A 922 14.86 -4.83 -30.52
N THR A 923 15.49 -3.68 -30.72
CA THR A 923 16.93 -3.60 -30.99
C THR A 923 17.74 -4.17 -29.82
N LEU A 924 17.43 -3.76 -28.61
CA LEU A 924 18.11 -4.22 -27.39
C LEU A 924 17.95 -5.72 -27.14
N LEU A 925 16.78 -6.31 -27.47
CA LEU A 925 16.47 -7.72 -27.25
C LEU A 925 16.90 -8.64 -28.40
N THR A 926 17.36 -8.08 -29.53
CA THR A 926 17.83 -8.86 -30.67
C THR A 926 19.09 -9.63 -30.30
N SER A 927 19.04 -10.96 -30.37
CA SER A 927 20.23 -11.78 -30.17
C SER A 927 21.32 -11.40 -31.18
N PRO A 928 22.59 -11.23 -30.76
CA PRO A 928 23.66 -10.95 -31.70
C PRO A 928 23.67 -12.11 -32.72
N SER A 929 23.45 -11.77 -33.98
CA SER A 929 23.60 -12.73 -35.07
C SER A 929 25.03 -13.28 -35.01
N THR A 930 25.18 -14.58 -34.73
CA THR A 930 26.43 -15.31 -34.92
C THR A 930 26.75 -15.27 -36.40
N SER A 931 27.32 -14.16 -36.86
CA SER A 931 28.02 -14.14 -38.14
C SER A 931 29.28 -14.99 -37.98
N THR A 932 29.16 -16.25 -38.32
CA THR A 932 30.31 -17.10 -38.65
C THR A 932 31.07 -16.42 -39.78
N THR A 933 32.16 -15.74 -39.44
CA THR A 933 33.25 -15.46 -40.35
C THR A 933 34.27 -16.61 -40.25
#